data_aaafa036ad69ee31a6cadb104189f517
#
_entry.id   aaafa036ad69ee31a6cadb104189f517
#
_cell.length_a   1.000
_cell.length_b   1.000
_cell.length_c   1.000
_cell.angle_alpha   90.00
_cell.angle_beta   90.00
_cell.angle_gamma   90.00
#
_symmetry.space_group_name_H-M   'P 1'
#
loop_
_entity.id
_entity.type
_entity.pdbx_description
1 polymer ?
#
loop_
_entity_poly.entity_id
_entity_poly.type
_entity_poly.pdbx_seq_one_letter_code
_entity_poly.pdbx_strand_id
1 'polypeptide(L)'
;MFKNYFKIALRNFIKNKLNFSINTFGLAVGFAASIIIFLFVRNELTYDDFHENSESIYLVYKERITPTGTQITRDTWLPMAEALRNDYPSIKNAARIWDDNNSWVQVEGNRFQEKITYADPALFEIFTFPLLEGDLSTTFADINSAVISQEIAVKYFGETSPIGKSITLNYETDYIIRGVLDEIPQNSTIEIDILVPCESASFYEENKENWGSSWLFTFIQLSEGSTAESLEPQFPQFVAKIWGEELNTSMNLKLTHLPDLYNEMTDANTYAYILLGISVVILIIASINFMNLTTARSIERAREIGMRKVLGAFRRQLIGQFLNESLVVSILALFLGIGLLELLLPVFNTYYDLSLSINYLSDFGTISGLFALAVIVGLISGFYPALVISRFQPSESLKGQLKSSPVGLKLRYSLVLTQFCLAIILIIGTGVMWNQVQYMKNANLHFDRENVIAIPVRPSDFENREQAQVSLEAFKNELHQYSGIKSVASSTHIPGRWPGWFTFAYPTDRDDSQRLRIRRSFVDAHYFDTYGISFAEGRNFSEQLATDADNSMIINETALRDIGWNSAKGRQIRVGETIYNVIGVVKDYHFQSLASEMAPILHFYRPSDHGVHRVFSVKMTGGNGVTTLDYIKEKWQTLDPSRAFEFFFVDENFDRLYENENRLSTVTSSFAILAIMIACLGLFALASLIVTQRTKEIGVRKILGASVLGIVLLLTGVFTRLVGLAFILACPISYFAANKWLADFAYRTDLGIEIFMLAGLLSIVISFFTVSYHSVKAALANPVEALRYE
;
A
#
# COMPACT_ATOMS: atom_id res chain seq x y z
N MET A 1 -33.31 31.19 21.84
CA MET A 1 -33.36 31.05 20.38
C MET A 1 -32.97 29.64 19.92
N PHE A 2 -31.83 29.07 20.31
CA PHE A 2 -31.40 27.72 19.93
C PHE A 2 -32.44 26.62 20.18
N LYS A 3 -33.07 26.56 21.37
CA LYS A 3 -34.10 25.57 21.73
C LYS A 3 -35.31 25.59 20.76
N ASN A 4 -35.68 26.78 20.27
CA ASN A 4 -36.76 26.92 19.28
C ASN A 4 -36.37 26.47 17.88
N TYR A 5 -35.13 26.75 17.46
CA TYR A 5 -34.62 26.31 16.16
C TYR A 5 -34.50 24.78 16.12
N PHE A 6 -34.01 24.16 17.20
CA PHE A 6 -33.96 22.70 17.32
C PHE A 6 -35.37 22.06 17.25
N LYS A 7 -36.37 22.62 17.94
CA LYS A 7 -37.75 22.12 17.94
C LYS A 7 -38.41 22.25 16.53
N ILE A 8 -38.07 23.34 15.80
CA ILE A 8 -38.51 23.53 14.41
C ILE A 8 -37.82 22.53 13.48
N ALA A 9 -36.51 22.30 13.63
CA ALA A 9 -35.78 21.29 12.86
C ALA A 9 -36.42 19.92 13.05
N LEU A 10 -36.68 19.47 14.29
CA LEU A 10 -37.27 18.17 14.59
C LEU A 10 -38.65 17.99 13.99
N ARG A 11 -39.53 19.03 14.06
CA ARG A 11 -40.84 19.02 13.41
C ARG A 11 -40.76 18.88 11.88
N ASN A 12 -39.80 19.56 11.26
CA ASN A 12 -39.55 19.49 9.82
C ASN A 12 -39.08 18.09 9.39
N PHE A 13 -38.28 17.44 10.22
CA PHE A 13 -37.80 16.07 9.98
C PHE A 13 -38.94 15.05 9.96
N ILE A 14 -39.81 15.12 10.97
CA ILE A 14 -41.00 14.23 11.08
C ILE A 14 -41.97 14.43 9.91
N LYS A 15 -42.12 15.66 9.41
CA LYS A 15 -43.03 15.96 8.30
C LYS A 15 -42.48 15.50 6.94
N ASN A 16 -41.16 15.36 6.81
CA ASN A 16 -40.48 15.11 5.52
C ASN A 16 -39.46 13.94 5.60
N LYS A 17 -39.91 12.80 6.13
CA LYS A 17 -39.12 11.62 6.47
C LYS A 17 -38.16 11.17 5.34
N LEU A 18 -38.66 10.96 4.12
CA LEU A 18 -37.88 10.39 3.02
C LEU A 18 -36.65 11.22 2.68
N ASN A 19 -36.79 12.52 2.51
CA ASN A 19 -35.71 13.38 2.07
C ASN A 19 -34.74 13.75 3.22
N PHE A 20 -35.24 13.79 4.45
CA PHE A 20 -34.40 13.87 5.63
C PHE A 20 -33.51 12.63 5.72
N SER A 21 -34.09 11.44 5.55
CA SER A 21 -33.33 10.18 5.55
C SER A 21 -32.29 10.13 4.43
N ILE A 22 -32.61 10.51 3.18
CA ILE A 22 -31.66 10.52 2.07
C ILE A 22 -30.50 11.47 2.35
N ASN A 23 -30.80 12.68 2.84
CA ASN A 23 -29.73 13.66 3.17
C ASN A 23 -28.84 13.19 4.31
N THR A 24 -29.45 12.72 5.40
CA THR A 24 -28.72 12.29 6.59
C THR A 24 -27.90 11.04 6.29
N PHE A 25 -28.48 10.07 5.56
CA PHE A 25 -27.79 8.84 5.17
C PHE A 25 -26.65 9.11 4.16
N GLY A 26 -26.88 9.98 3.17
CA GLY A 26 -25.83 10.35 2.21
C GLY A 26 -24.63 11.03 2.86
N LEU A 27 -24.89 11.94 3.83
CA LEU A 27 -23.81 12.53 4.64
C LEU A 27 -23.18 11.49 5.60
N ALA A 28 -23.95 10.60 6.20
CA ALA A 28 -23.45 9.57 7.10
C ALA A 28 -22.49 8.60 6.39
N VAL A 29 -22.85 8.16 5.19
CA VAL A 29 -21.95 7.35 4.34
C VAL A 29 -20.68 8.13 3.97
N GLY A 30 -20.82 9.41 3.62
CA GLY A 30 -19.67 10.29 3.36
C GLY A 30 -18.74 10.43 4.57
N PHE A 31 -19.29 10.61 5.77
CA PHE A 31 -18.52 10.65 7.01
C PHE A 31 -17.85 9.32 7.31
N ALA A 32 -18.58 8.20 7.25
CA ALA A 32 -18.02 6.87 7.51
C ALA A 32 -16.84 6.58 6.57
N ALA A 33 -17.00 6.81 5.27
CA ALA A 33 -15.93 6.63 4.29
C ALA A 33 -14.71 7.54 4.59
N SER A 34 -14.97 8.82 4.89
CA SER A 34 -13.90 9.78 5.18
C SER A 34 -13.17 9.47 6.49
N ILE A 35 -13.86 8.92 7.49
CA ILE A 35 -13.24 8.51 8.76
C ILE A 35 -12.38 7.26 8.54
N ILE A 36 -12.85 6.26 7.78
CA ILE A 36 -12.03 5.08 7.45
C ILE A 36 -10.76 5.50 6.73
N ILE A 37 -10.87 6.36 5.70
CA ILE A 37 -9.70 6.88 4.99
C ILE A 37 -8.78 7.64 5.94
N PHE A 38 -9.32 8.48 6.81
CA PHE A 38 -8.53 9.24 7.78
C PHE A 38 -7.76 8.33 8.74
N LEU A 39 -8.41 7.28 9.26
CA LEU A 39 -7.75 6.30 10.14
C LEU A 39 -6.64 5.57 9.42
N PHE A 40 -6.89 5.14 8.18
CA PHE A 40 -5.89 4.49 7.35
C PHE A 40 -4.69 5.44 7.08
N VAL A 41 -4.98 6.66 6.63
CA VAL A 41 -3.93 7.67 6.37
C VAL A 41 -3.17 8.03 7.63
N ARG A 42 -3.85 8.15 8.77
CA ARG A 42 -3.20 8.38 10.05
C ARG A 42 -2.24 7.24 10.37
N ASN A 43 -2.65 6.00 10.21
CA ASN A 43 -1.80 4.83 10.41
C ASN A 43 -0.55 4.87 9.52
N GLU A 44 -0.70 5.21 8.23
CA GLU A 44 0.42 5.30 7.28
C GLU A 44 1.38 6.47 7.58
N LEU A 45 0.87 7.60 8.09
CA LEU A 45 1.66 8.80 8.37
C LEU A 45 2.26 8.86 9.78
N THR A 46 1.87 7.94 10.67
CA THR A 46 2.37 7.89 12.06
C THR A 46 3.16 6.60 12.32
N TYR A 47 3.83 6.09 11.30
CA TYR A 47 4.75 4.98 11.48
C TYR A 47 5.87 5.39 12.44
N ASP A 48 6.15 4.52 13.42
CA ASP A 48 7.19 4.67 14.44
C ASP A 48 7.05 5.90 15.37
N ASP A 49 5.99 6.71 15.25
CA ASP A 49 5.76 7.89 16.11
C ASP A 49 5.51 7.52 17.58
N PHE A 50 5.20 6.26 17.89
CA PHE A 50 4.96 5.80 19.26
C PHE A 50 6.24 5.68 20.09
N HIS A 51 7.40 5.72 19.46
CA HIS A 51 8.69 5.72 20.17
C HIS A 51 8.94 7.09 20.82
N GLU A 52 9.20 7.12 22.13
CA GLU A 52 9.44 8.36 22.88
C GLU A 52 10.59 9.20 22.33
N ASN A 53 11.59 8.53 21.72
CA ASN A 53 12.78 9.18 21.17
C ASN A 53 12.75 9.31 19.64
N SER A 54 11.61 9.07 18.97
CA SER A 54 11.50 9.01 17.50
C SER A 54 12.21 10.18 16.79
N GLU A 55 12.06 11.39 17.30
CA GLU A 55 12.68 12.62 16.77
C GLU A 55 14.22 12.66 16.84
N SER A 56 14.85 11.81 17.63
CA SER A 56 16.31 11.74 17.77
C SER A 56 16.93 10.48 17.19
N ILE A 57 16.10 9.57 16.63
CA ILE A 57 16.54 8.29 16.08
C ILE A 57 16.74 8.40 14.56
N TYR A 58 17.85 7.88 14.08
CA TYR A 58 18.20 7.88 12.67
C TYR A 58 18.72 6.51 12.23
N LEU A 59 18.33 6.08 11.02
CA LEU A 59 18.95 4.96 10.33
C LEU A 59 20.15 5.45 9.51
N VAL A 60 21.29 4.80 9.67
CA VAL A 60 22.47 5.05 8.83
C VAL A 60 22.33 4.32 7.51
N TYR A 61 22.50 5.02 6.40
CA TYR A 61 22.46 4.42 5.07
C TYR A 61 23.63 4.89 4.19
N LYS A 62 23.81 4.21 3.06
CA LYS A 62 24.85 4.50 2.08
C LYS A 62 24.27 5.05 0.81
N GLU A 63 24.78 6.16 0.34
CA GLU A 63 24.62 6.61 -1.04
C GLU A 63 25.89 6.32 -1.82
N ARG A 64 25.77 5.62 -2.92
CA ARG A 64 26.89 5.38 -3.83
C ARG A 64 26.63 6.05 -5.16
N ILE A 65 27.57 6.88 -5.58
CA ILE A 65 27.56 7.52 -6.88
C ILE A 65 28.09 6.52 -7.90
N THR A 66 27.26 6.13 -8.87
CA THR A 66 27.63 5.21 -9.94
C THR A 66 27.48 5.92 -11.29
N PRO A 67 28.09 5.41 -12.37
CA PRO A 67 27.91 5.98 -13.71
C PRO A 67 26.45 6.03 -14.19
N THR A 68 25.58 5.18 -13.63
CA THR A 68 24.15 5.08 -13.97
C THR A 68 23.25 5.85 -12.99
N GLY A 69 23.80 6.53 -11.97
CA GLY A 69 23.02 7.28 -10.98
C GLY A 69 23.42 6.99 -9.54
N THR A 70 22.70 7.56 -8.59
CA THR A 70 22.92 7.34 -7.17
C THR A 70 22.16 6.09 -6.71
N GLN A 71 22.87 5.16 -6.07
CA GLN A 71 22.29 3.97 -5.45
C GLN A 71 22.21 4.15 -3.94
N ILE A 72 21.01 4.00 -3.38
CA ILE A 72 20.77 4.02 -1.93
C ILE A 72 20.73 2.59 -1.40
N THR A 73 21.47 2.32 -0.31
CA THR A 73 21.49 1.02 0.36
C THR A 73 21.45 1.23 1.88
N ARG A 74 20.47 0.64 2.54
CA ARG A 74 20.24 0.83 3.98
C ARG A 74 20.96 -0.17 4.86
N ASP A 75 21.47 -1.25 4.28
CA ASP A 75 22.32 -2.21 5.01
C ASP A 75 23.69 -1.63 5.34
N THR A 76 24.19 -1.92 6.54
CA THR A 76 25.48 -1.47 7.09
C THR A 76 26.34 -2.65 7.51
N TRP A 77 27.54 -2.38 8.03
CA TRP A 77 28.52 -3.36 8.46
C TRP A 77 28.42 -3.65 9.96
N LEU A 78 28.75 -4.86 10.37
CA LEU A 78 28.69 -5.26 11.78
C LEU A 78 29.49 -4.32 12.72
N PRO A 79 30.71 -3.87 12.42
CA PRO A 79 31.44 -2.94 13.29
C PRO A 79 30.93 -1.49 13.28
N MET A 80 29.95 -1.13 12.44
CA MET A 80 29.54 0.26 12.21
C MET A 80 29.01 0.96 13.47
N ALA A 81 28.10 0.33 14.21
CA ALA A 81 27.45 0.95 15.37
C ALA A 81 28.47 1.36 16.44
N GLU A 82 29.38 0.45 16.77
CA GLU A 82 30.40 0.70 17.76
C GLU A 82 31.41 1.77 17.28
N ALA A 83 31.85 1.71 16.01
CA ALA A 83 32.77 2.69 15.45
C ALA A 83 32.17 4.10 15.43
N LEU A 84 30.91 4.25 15.04
CA LEU A 84 30.23 5.54 15.01
C LEU A 84 30.07 6.12 16.43
N ARG A 85 29.66 5.31 17.40
CA ARG A 85 29.55 5.75 18.80
C ARG A 85 30.87 6.19 19.39
N ASN A 86 31.98 5.52 19.04
CA ASN A 86 33.29 5.85 19.53
C ASN A 86 33.90 7.10 18.87
N ASP A 87 33.66 7.29 17.58
CA ASP A 87 34.24 8.41 16.82
C ASP A 87 33.44 9.73 16.96
N TYR A 88 32.14 9.66 17.30
CA TYR A 88 31.24 10.83 17.34
C TYR A 88 30.52 11.02 18.69
N PRO A 89 30.97 11.95 19.54
CA PRO A 89 30.32 12.24 20.82
C PRO A 89 28.87 12.75 20.71
N SER A 90 28.47 13.22 19.51
CA SER A 90 27.07 13.61 19.22
C SER A 90 26.13 12.42 19.10
N ILE A 91 26.63 11.19 19.01
CA ILE A 91 25.86 9.96 19.01
C ILE A 91 25.80 9.46 20.47
N LYS A 92 24.58 9.51 21.05
CA LYS A 92 24.32 9.05 22.41
C LYS A 92 24.36 7.53 22.51
N ASN A 93 23.59 6.87 21.60
CA ASN A 93 23.46 5.42 21.52
C ASN A 93 23.51 4.98 20.06
N ALA A 94 23.94 3.74 19.83
CA ALA A 94 23.88 3.08 18.52
C ALA A 94 23.51 1.61 18.70
N ALA A 95 22.65 1.08 17.84
CA ALA A 95 22.24 -0.32 17.88
C ALA A 95 22.20 -0.92 16.48
N ARG A 96 22.62 -2.16 16.37
CA ARG A 96 22.48 -3.00 15.18
C ARG A 96 21.21 -3.81 15.28
N ILE A 97 20.56 -4.02 14.13
CA ILE A 97 19.41 -4.90 14.01
C ILE A 97 19.61 -5.76 12.76
N TRP A 98 19.39 -7.05 12.90
CA TRP A 98 19.37 -7.98 11.78
C TRP A 98 18.27 -9.03 11.98
N ASP A 99 17.45 -9.23 10.95
CA ASP A 99 16.36 -10.18 10.96
C ASP A 99 16.70 -11.45 10.19
N ASP A 100 16.55 -12.61 10.81
CA ASP A 100 16.45 -13.90 10.13
C ASP A 100 14.99 -14.35 10.09
N ASN A 101 14.36 -14.19 8.94
CA ASN A 101 12.92 -14.43 8.76
C ASN A 101 12.52 -15.91 8.70
N ASN A 102 13.47 -16.84 8.80
CA ASN A 102 13.19 -18.27 8.64
C ASN A 102 14.08 -19.14 9.54
N SER A 103 14.25 -18.76 10.79
CA SER A 103 14.98 -19.55 11.78
C SER A 103 14.11 -20.62 12.40
N TRP A 104 14.72 -21.76 12.72
CA TRP A 104 14.03 -22.84 13.43
C TRP A 104 14.08 -22.60 14.94
N VAL A 105 12.92 -22.69 15.56
CA VAL A 105 12.75 -22.58 17.01
C VAL A 105 12.17 -23.90 17.54
N GLN A 106 12.88 -24.55 18.44
CA GLN A 106 12.39 -25.74 19.11
C GLN A 106 11.96 -25.41 20.54
N VAL A 107 10.73 -25.79 20.88
CA VAL A 107 10.12 -25.59 22.20
C VAL A 107 9.43 -26.86 22.63
N GLU A 108 9.82 -27.43 23.78
CA GLU A 108 9.20 -28.67 24.36
C GLU A 108 9.08 -29.84 23.35
N GLY A 109 10.06 -29.95 22.44
CA GLY A 109 10.09 -30.98 21.39
C GLY A 109 9.34 -30.66 20.11
N ASN A 110 8.55 -29.59 20.08
CA ASN A 110 7.90 -29.08 18.87
C ASN A 110 8.83 -28.11 18.14
N ARG A 111 8.70 -28.02 16.81
CA ARG A 111 9.51 -27.15 15.96
C ARG A 111 8.65 -26.17 15.22
N PHE A 112 9.08 -24.92 15.20
CA PHE A 112 8.39 -23.81 14.55
C PHE A 112 9.40 -23.02 13.70
N GLN A 113 8.93 -22.40 12.66
CA GLN A 113 9.71 -21.47 11.87
C GLN A 113 9.25 -20.06 12.21
N GLU A 114 10.16 -19.23 12.69
CA GLU A 114 9.86 -17.89 13.20
C GLU A 114 10.88 -16.87 12.70
N LYS A 115 10.52 -15.62 12.80
CA LYS A 115 11.41 -14.49 12.62
C LYS A 115 12.25 -14.29 13.91
N ILE A 116 13.57 -14.33 13.75
CA ILE A 116 14.51 -14.01 14.83
C ILE A 116 15.13 -12.66 14.53
N THR A 117 14.97 -11.73 15.44
CA THR A 117 15.65 -10.45 15.40
C THR A 117 16.89 -10.48 16.30
N TYR A 118 18.06 -10.29 15.73
CA TYR A 118 19.31 -10.10 16.43
C TYR A 118 19.58 -8.63 16.64
N ALA A 119 19.77 -8.18 17.90
CA ALA A 119 20.01 -6.77 18.17
C ALA A 119 20.95 -6.54 19.35
N ASP A 120 21.51 -5.33 19.40
CA ASP A 120 22.29 -4.86 20.54
C ASP A 120 21.38 -4.50 21.74
N PRO A 121 21.88 -4.62 22.99
CA PRO A 121 21.13 -4.19 24.19
C PRO A 121 20.65 -2.74 24.14
N ALA A 122 21.40 -1.86 23.48
CA ALA A 122 21.06 -0.46 23.25
C ALA A 122 19.72 -0.26 22.49
N LEU A 123 19.15 -1.32 21.87
CA LEU A 123 17.83 -1.26 21.24
C LEU A 123 16.77 -0.71 22.21
N PHE A 124 16.73 -1.20 23.44
CA PHE A 124 15.76 -0.76 24.45
C PHE A 124 16.03 0.65 25.03
N GLU A 125 17.24 1.19 24.82
CA GLU A 125 17.56 2.57 25.18
C GLU A 125 17.14 3.55 24.07
N ILE A 126 17.18 3.10 22.82
CA ILE A 126 16.86 3.89 21.62
C ILE A 126 15.36 3.85 21.36
N PHE A 127 14.75 2.66 21.34
CA PHE A 127 13.36 2.42 20.98
C PHE A 127 12.49 2.14 22.20
N THR A 128 11.23 2.47 22.11
CA THR A 128 10.24 2.21 23.17
C THR A 128 9.53 0.87 22.88
N PHE A 129 10.03 -0.19 23.48
CA PHE A 129 9.41 -1.53 23.45
C PHE A 129 9.05 -1.92 24.90
N PRO A 130 7.81 -1.69 25.35
CA PRO A 130 7.40 -2.03 26.71
C PRO A 130 7.38 -3.54 26.90
N LEU A 131 7.76 -3.99 28.12
CA LEU A 131 7.64 -5.37 28.53
C LEU A 131 6.32 -5.61 29.27
N LEU A 132 5.61 -6.67 28.88
CA LEU A 132 4.47 -7.21 29.63
C LEU A 132 4.94 -8.00 30.87
N GLU A 133 6.00 -8.81 30.70
CA GLU A 133 6.65 -9.58 31.75
C GLU A 133 8.18 -9.46 31.62
N GLY A 134 8.89 -9.45 32.75
CA GLY A 134 10.35 -9.36 32.79
C GLY A 134 10.86 -7.99 33.23
N ASP A 135 12.18 -7.80 33.17
CA ASP A 135 12.87 -6.56 33.54
C ASP A 135 13.92 -6.21 32.48
N LEU A 136 13.84 -5.02 31.88
CA LEU A 136 14.77 -4.52 30.86
C LEU A 136 16.24 -4.62 31.28
N SER A 137 16.53 -4.43 32.58
CA SER A 137 17.90 -4.49 33.12
C SER A 137 18.51 -5.90 33.07
N THR A 138 17.67 -6.93 32.99
CA THR A 138 18.10 -8.34 32.99
C THR A 138 17.85 -9.03 31.66
N THR A 139 17.16 -8.39 30.74
CA THR A 139 16.69 -8.97 29.48
C THR A 139 17.84 -9.45 28.59
N PHE A 140 18.93 -8.68 28.52
CA PHE A 140 20.17 -9.06 27.83
C PHE A 140 21.38 -9.17 28.79
N ALA A 141 21.13 -9.61 30.03
CA ALA A 141 22.20 -9.82 30.99
C ALA A 141 23.14 -10.97 30.60
N ASP A 142 22.68 -11.89 29.78
CA ASP A 142 23.40 -13.04 29.26
C ASP A 142 23.27 -13.11 27.74
N ILE A 143 24.35 -13.53 27.09
CA ILE A 143 24.38 -13.72 25.62
C ILE A 143 23.30 -14.71 25.13
N ASN A 144 22.90 -15.66 25.98
CA ASN A 144 21.85 -16.64 25.69
C ASN A 144 20.48 -16.24 26.25
N SER A 145 20.19 -14.95 26.31
CA SER A 145 18.87 -14.43 26.69
C SER A 145 17.98 -14.25 25.47
N ALA A 146 16.68 -14.47 25.63
CA ALA A 146 15.67 -14.20 24.61
C ALA A 146 14.53 -13.34 25.18
N VAL A 147 13.98 -12.48 24.34
CA VAL A 147 12.72 -11.76 24.56
C VAL A 147 11.76 -12.19 23.45
N ILE A 148 10.51 -12.48 23.80
CA ILE A 148 9.51 -12.92 22.84
C ILE A 148 8.30 -12.00 22.82
N SER A 149 7.62 -11.91 21.69
CA SER A 149 6.35 -11.18 21.60
C SER A 149 5.25 -11.89 22.40
N GLN A 150 4.20 -11.16 22.77
CA GLN A 150 3.03 -11.71 23.42
C GLN A 150 2.38 -12.83 22.57
N GLU A 151 2.36 -12.65 21.24
CA GLU A 151 1.81 -13.63 20.31
C GLU A 151 2.59 -14.95 20.37
N ILE A 152 3.91 -14.90 20.34
CA ILE A 152 4.80 -16.06 20.46
C ILE A 152 4.68 -16.70 21.86
N ALA A 153 4.54 -15.91 22.92
CA ALA A 153 4.32 -16.42 24.25
C ALA A 153 3.04 -17.25 24.35
N VAL A 154 1.94 -16.73 23.83
CA VAL A 154 0.65 -17.45 23.78
C VAL A 154 0.73 -18.68 22.88
N LYS A 155 1.35 -18.58 21.71
CA LYS A 155 1.52 -19.68 20.74
C LYS A 155 2.26 -20.88 21.33
N TYR A 156 3.32 -20.63 22.11
CA TYR A 156 4.15 -21.71 22.65
C TYR A 156 3.71 -22.21 24.03
N PHE A 157 3.24 -21.32 24.89
CA PHE A 157 3.06 -21.61 26.31
C PHE A 157 1.61 -21.40 26.80
N GLY A 158 0.71 -20.92 25.91
CA GLY A 158 -0.69 -20.64 26.27
C GLY A 158 -0.78 -19.56 27.35
N GLU A 159 -1.46 -19.88 28.45
CA GLU A 159 -1.65 -18.96 29.59
C GLU A 159 -0.54 -19.05 30.65
N THR A 160 0.48 -19.91 30.45
CA THR A 160 1.58 -20.08 31.44
C THR A 160 2.71 -19.09 31.15
N SER A 161 3.23 -18.44 32.18
CA SER A 161 4.39 -17.53 32.03
C SER A 161 5.56 -18.26 31.35
N PRO A 162 6.13 -17.67 30.30
CA PRO A 162 7.28 -18.20 29.59
C PRO A 162 8.62 -17.87 30.27
N ILE A 163 8.64 -16.96 31.25
CA ILE A 163 9.88 -16.48 31.89
C ILE A 163 10.64 -17.64 32.55
N GLY A 164 11.93 -17.73 32.21
CA GLY A 164 12.82 -18.78 32.71
C GLY A 164 12.75 -20.09 31.94
N LYS A 165 11.83 -20.25 31.00
CA LYS A 165 11.81 -21.40 30.07
C LYS A 165 12.85 -21.24 28.98
N SER A 166 13.25 -22.34 28.33
CA SER A 166 14.24 -22.30 27.24
C SER A 166 13.59 -22.55 25.89
N ILE A 167 14.16 -21.91 24.87
CA ILE A 167 13.93 -22.18 23.46
C ILE A 167 15.27 -22.48 22.80
N THR A 168 15.31 -23.43 21.85
CA THR A 168 16.52 -23.75 21.11
C THR A 168 16.43 -23.18 19.70
N LEU A 169 17.41 -22.37 19.29
CA LEU A 169 17.45 -21.76 17.96
C LEU A 169 18.39 -22.55 17.04
N ASN A 170 17.93 -22.81 15.83
CA ASN A 170 18.70 -23.46 14.75
C ASN A 170 19.44 -24.75 15.16
N TYR A 171 18.90 -25.50 16.13
CA TYR A 171 19.45 -26.74 16.69
C TYR A 171 20.80 -26.59 17.42
N GLU A 172 21.29 -25.37 17.62
CA GLU A 172 22.64 -25.13 18.09
C GLU A 172 22.69 -24.47 19.47
N THR A 173 21.80 -23.53 19.74
CA THR A 173 21.91 -22.67 20.94
C THR A 173 20.62 -22.58 21.73
N ASP A 174 20.70 -22.86 23.02
CA ASP A 174 19.58 -22.70 23.94
C ASP A 174 19.55 -21.27 24.50
N TYR A 175 18.38 -20.63 24.43
CA TYR A 175 18.13 -19.31 24.98
C TYR A 175 17.11 -19.37 26.09
N ILE A 176 17.34 -18.63 27.17
CA ILE A 176 16.40 -18.51 28.29
C ILE A 176 15.54 -17.27 28.06
N ILE A 177 14.22 -17.44 28.09
CA ILE A 177 13.28 -16.33 27.95
C ILE A 177 13.36 -15.45 29.22
N ARG A 178 13.72 -14.18 29.03
CA ARG A 178 13.90 -13.17 30.09
C ARG A 178 12.84 -12.07 30.05
N GLY A 179 12.11 -11.94 28.94
CA GLY A 179 11.09 -10.93 28.80
C GLY A 179 10.03 -11.31 27.80
N VAL A 180 8.84 -10.75 27.98
CA VAL A 180 7.72 -10.79 27.03
C VAL A 180 7.40 -9.36 26.67
N LEU A 181 7.46 -9.04 25.36
CA LEU A 181 7.06 -7.72 24.85
C LEU A 181 5.55 -7.56 24.95
N ASP A 182 5.10 -6.37 25.30
CA ASP A 182 3.72 -5.96 25.10
C ASP A 182 3.41 -5.82 23.62
N GLU A 183 2.15 -5.65 23.25
CA GLU A 183 1.71 -5.54 21.87
C GLU A 183 2.39 -4.34 21.17
N ILE A 184 3.21 -4.64 20.16
CA ILE A 184 3.84 -3.63 19.31
C ILE A 184 2.79 -3.12 18.32
N PRO A 185 2.61 -1.80 18.18
CA PRO A 185 1.69 -1.24 17.20
C PRO A 185 2.02 -1.72 15.77
N GLN A 186 1.00 -2.03 14.96
CA GLN A 186 1.20 -2.47 13.56
C GLN A 186 1.87 -1.41 12.67
N ASN A 187 1.84 -0.14 13.06
CA ASN A 187 2.56 0.94 12.39
C ASN A 187 3.99 1.11 12.93
N SER A 188 4.71 -0.01 13.05
CA SER A 188 6.13 -0.07 13.41
C SER A 188 6.94 -0.64 12.26
N THR A 189 8.06 -0.01 11.95
CA THR A 189 9.06 -0.51 10.96
C THR A 189 9.82 -1.71 11.52
N ILE A 190 9.92 -1.82 12.84
CA ILE A 190 10.60 -2.91 13.55
C ILE A 190 9.56 -3.84 14.15
N GLU A 191 9.42 -5.02 13.59
CA GLU A 191 8.56 -6.09 14.09
C GLU A 191 9.42 -7.14 14.78
N ILE A 192 9.07 -7.52 15.99
CA ILE A 192 9.85 -8.47 16.80
C ILE A 192 8.96 -9.63 17.23
N ASP A 193 9.27 -10.82 16.74
CA ASP A 193 8.71 -12.08 17.23
C ASP A 193 9.55 -12.65 18.36
N ILE A 194 10.83 -12.89 18.07
CA ILE A 194 11.83 -13.36 19.02
C ILE A 194 13.07 -12.49 18.86
N LEU A 195 13.51 -11.89 19.96
CA LEU A 195 14.67 -11.01 20.02
C LEU A 195 15.79 -11.64 20.83
N VAL A 196 16.99 -11.67 20.26
CA VAL A 196 18.19 -12.22 20.92
C VAL A 196 19.38 -11.28 20.74
N PRO A 197 20.41 -11.33 21.62
CA PRO A 197 21.60 -10.51 21.49
C PRO A 197 22.33 -10.74 20.15
N CYS A 198 22.75 -9.66 19.49
CA CYS A 198 23.52 -9.74 18.23
C CYS A 198 24.81 -10.54 18.39
N GLU A 199 25.44 -10.49 19.55
CA GLU A 199 26.65 -11.22 19.87
C GLU A 199 26.47 -12.75 19.95
N SER A 200 25.24 -13.23 20.11
CA SER A 200 24.90 -14.65 20.12
C SER A 200 24.88 -15.31 18.74
N ALA A 201 24.88 -14.48 17.69
CA ALA A 201 24.83 -14.97 16.32
C ALA A 201 26.10 -15.70 15.92
N SER A 202 25.99 -16.89 15.31
CA SER A 202 27.14 -17.72 14.91
C SER A 202 28.12 -17.02 13.96
N PHE A 203 27.66 -15.99 13.22
CA PHE A 203 28.50 -15.20 12.33
C PHE A 203 29.24 -14.04 13.02
N TYR A 204 28.92 -13.74 14.29
CA TYR A 204 29.39 -12.52 14.96
C TYR A 204 30.91 -12.45 15.07
N GLU A 205 31.54 -13.48 15.63
CA GLU A 205 33.00 -13.51 15.86
C GLU A 205 33.83 -13.40 14.57
N GLU A 206 33.34 -14.00 13.46
CA GLU A 206 34.02 -13.95 12.15
C GLU A 206 33.89 -12.58 11.47
N ASN A 207 32.84 -11.80 11.82
CA ASN A 207 32.49 -10.57 11.11
C ASN A 207 32.61 -9.30 11.95
N LYS A 208 32.94 -9.37 13.25
CA LYS A 208 32.99 -8.19 14.14
C LYS A 208 33.98 -7.09 13.70
N GLU A 209 34.96 -7.45 12.87
CA GLU A 209 35.91 -6.52 12.28
C GLU A 209 35.82 -6.42 10.75
N ASN A 210 34.80 -7.08 10.17
CA ASN A 210 34.64 -7.18 8.71
C ASN A 210 33.91 -5.97 8.14
N TRP A 211 34.64 -5.10 7.45
CA TRP A 211 34.10 -3.96 6.70
C TRP A 211 33.81 -4.27 5.22
N GLY A 212 33.97 -5.53 4.81
CA GLY A 212 33.76 -5.96 3.41
C GLY A 212 32.32 -6.30 3.07
N SER A 213 31.55 -6.82 4.05
CA SER A 213 30.18 -7.28 3.84
C SER A 213 29.20 -6.52 4.71
N SER A 214 28.10 -6.05 4.14
CA SER A 214 27.04 -5.31 4.83
C SER A 214 25.71 -6.03 4.65
N TRP A 215 24.94 -6.24 5.74
CA TRP A 215 23.65 -6.97 5.71
C TRP A 215 22.70 -6.66 6.88
N LEU A 216 23.11 -5.76 7.80
CA LEU A 216 22.30 -5.38 8.95
C LEU A 216 21.97 -3.89 8.94
N PHE A 217 21.02 -3.48 9.74
CA PHE A 217 20.67 -2.08 9.92
C PHE A 217 21.39 -1.50 11.13
N THR A 218 21.85 -0.26 11.01
CA THR A 218 22.45 0.49 12.15
C THR A 218 21.59 1.70 12.44
N PHE A 219 20.99 1.71 13.63
CA PHE A 219 20.28 2.87 14.16
C PHE A 219 21.15 3.61 15.14
N ILE A 220 21.06 4.94 15.11
CA ILE A 220 21.75 5.83 16.05
C ILE A 220 20.76 6.76 16.72
N GLN A 221 20.99 7.06 17.97
CA GLN A 221 20.28 8.12 18.69
C GLN A 221 21.22 9.30 18.88
N LEU A 222 20.82 10.48 18.42
CA LEU A 222 21.58 11.71 18.62
C LEU A 222 21.38 12.27 20.03
N SER A 223 22.44 12.90 20.55
CA SER A 223 22.40 13.66 21.81
C SER A 223 21.56 14.94 21.66
N GLU A 224 20.97 15.43 22.75
CA GLU A 224 20.22 16.67 22.74
C GLU A 224 21.00 17.83 22.12
N GLY A 225 20.37 18.55 21.18
CA GLY A 225 20.97 19.66 20.47
C GLY A 225 21.86 19.27 19.29
N SER A 226 22.08 17.98 19.03
CA SER A 226 22.75 17.49 17.81
C SER A 226 21.72 17.22 16.71
N THR A 227 22.10 17.48 15.45
CA THR A 227 21.24 17.24 14.28
C THR A 227 21.98 16.45 13.19
N ALA A 228 21.26 15.78 12.30
CA ALA A 228 21.84 15.05 11.19
C ALA A 228 22.69 15.97 10.29
N GLU A 229 22.23 17.22 10.04
CA GLU A 229 22.93 18.21 9.24
C GLU A 229 24.30 18.61 9.82
N SER A 230 24.47 18.49 11.17
CA SER A 230 25.74 18.77 11.85
C SER A 230 26.69 17.57 11.80
N LEU A 231 26.16 16.35 11.71
CA LEU A 231 26.95 15.11 11.77
C LEU A 231 27.37 14.62 10.38
N GLU A 232 26.46 14.62 9.41
CA GLU A 232 26.72 14.11 8.05
C GLU A 232 27.97 14.70 7.36
N PRO A 233 28.27 16.02 7.48
CA PRO A 233 29.50 16.59 6.90
C PRO A 233 30.80 15.99 7.44
N GLN A 234 30.75 15.26 8.56
CA GLN A 234 31.92 14.62 9.17
C GLN A 234 32.12 13.18 8.65
N PHE A 235 31.10 12.53 8.08
CA PHE A 235 31.19 11.16 7.57
C PHE A 235 32.22 10.92 6.47
N PRO A 236 32.55 11.86 5.56
CA PRO A 236 33.64 11.65 4.60
C PRO A 236 34.96 11.29 5.26
N GLN A 237 35.28 11.88 6.42
CA GLN A 237 36.51 11.53 7.17
C GLN A 237 36.45 10.10 7.73
N PHE A 238 35.28 9.66 8.20
CA PHE A 238 35.05 8.30 8.64
C PHE A 238 35.21 7.30 7.48
N VAL A 239 34.63 7.59 6.33
CA VAL A 239 34.72 6.76 5.11
C VAL A 239 36.18 6.65 4.66
N ALA A 240 36.91 7.76 4.64
CA ALA A 240 38.35 7.78 4.31
C ALA A 240 39.17 6.96 5.29
N LYS A 241 38.89 7.06 6.60
CA LYS A 241 39.56 6.31 7.68
C LYS A 241 39.41 4.79 7.50
N ILE A 242 38.24 4.31 7.14
CA ILE A 242 37.94 2.87 7.09
C ILE A 242 38.28 2.25 5.72
N TRP A 243 37.95 2.92 4.62
CA TRP A 243 38.05 2.36 3.27
C TRP A 243 39.03 3.08 2.36
N GLY A 244 39.64 4.17 2.84
CA GLY A 244 40.61 4.98 2.06
C GLY A 244 39.95 6.11 1.25
N GLU A 245 40.76 7.05 0.79
CA GLU A 245 40.34 8.27 0.08
C GLU A 245 39.63 7.99 -1.26
N GLU A 246 39.97 6.90 -1.93
CA GLU A 246 39.34 6.55 -3.22
C GLU A 246 37.85 6.27 -3.09
N LEU A 247 37.42 5.57 -2.02
CA LEU A 247 36.01 5.29 -1.75
C LEU A 247 35.25 6.49 -1.24
N ASN A 248 35.91 7.43 -0.60
CA ASN A 248 35.30 8.68 -0.14
C ASN A 248 34.72 9.52 -1.28
N THR A 249 35.22 9.40 -2.50
CA THR A 249 34.67 10.11 -3.68
C THR A 249 33.42 9.45 -4.27
N SER A 250 33.13 8.20 -3.93
CA SER A 250 32.05 7.40 -4.54
C SER A 250 31.02 6.89 -3.55
N MET A 251 31.24 7.04 -2.24
CA MET A 251 30.33 6.58 -1.20
C MET A 251 30.14 7.65 -0.12
N ASN A 252 28.90 8.04 0.11
CA ASN A 252 28.49 8.91 1.20
C ASN A 252 27.71 8.11 2.22
N LEU A 253 27.97 8.32 3.52
CA LEU A 253 27.08 7.91 4.59
C LEU A 253 26.08 9.04 4.84
N LYS A 254 24.84 8.67 5.06
CA LYS A 254 23.70 9.55 5.26
C LYS A 254 22.81 9.03 6.39
N LEU A 255 21.93 9.87 6.86
CA LEU A 255 21.00 9.59 7.93
C LEU A 255 19.56 9.77 7.45
N THR A 256 18.72 8.75 7.65
CA THR A 256 17.26 8.88 7.49
C THR A 256 16.62 8.99 8.87
N HIS A 257 15.84 10.01 9.11
CA HIS A 257 15.06 10.18 10.32
C HIS A 257 14.03 9.06 10.49
N LEU A 258 13.85 8.52 11.68
CA LEU A 258 12.97 7.36 11.90
C LEU A 258 11.53 7.58 11.40
N PRO A 259 10.85 8.72 11.68
CA PRO A 259 9.52 9.00 11.16
C PRO A 259 9.41 9.05 9.62
N ASP A 260 10.53 9.36 8.93
CA ASP A 260 10.56 9.42 7.47
C ASP A 260 10.92 8.08 6.82
N LEU A 261 11.46 7.12 7.61
CA LEU A 261 12.02 5.86 7.11
C LEU A 261 11.00 5.04 6.35
N TYR A 262 9.81 4.83 6.94
CA TYR A 262 8.74 4.07 6.29
C TYR A 262 8.32 4.68 4.95
N ASN A 263 8.17 6.02 4.92
CA ASN A 263 7.84 6.72 3.68
C ASN A 263 8.92 6.59 2.60
N GLU A 264 10.21 6.68 2.98
CA GLU A 264 11.32 6.50 2.03
C GLU A 264 11.42 5.06 1.49
N MET A 265 10.88 4.08 2.22
CA MET A 265 10.86 2.68 1.79
C MET A 265 9.65 2.32 0.92
N THR A 266 8.50 3.00 1.12
CA THR A 266 7.20 2.55 0.59
C THR A 266 6.46 3.61 -0.23
N ASP A 267 6.93 4.86 -0.30
CA ASP A 267 6.22 6.02 -0.86
C ASP A 267 4.84 6.27 -0.20
N ALA A 268 4.69 5.89 1.08
CA ALA A 268 3.44 5.95 1.83
C ALA A 268 2.77 7.32 1.81
N ASN A 269 3.56 8.41 1.89
CA ASN A 269 3.06 9.79 1.81
C ASN A 269 2.29 10.05 0.51
N THR A 270 2.77 9.60 -0.64
CA THR A 270 2.10 9.77 -1.93
C THR A 270 0.73 9.09 -1.91
N TYR A 271 0.66 7.86 -1.40
CA TYR A 271 -0.59 7.11 -1.29
C TYR A 271 -1.56 7.75 -0.28
N ALA A 272 -1.04 8.20 0.86
CA ALA A 272 -1.82 8.90 1.88
C ALA A 272 -2.47 10.18 1.33
N TYR A 273 -1.72 11.01 0.59
CA TYR A 273 -2.27 12.24 -0.01
C TYR A 273 -3.30 11.97 -1.11
N ILE A 274 -3.15 10.91 -1.91
CA ILE A 274 -4.16 10.48 -2.88
C ILE A 274 -5.46 10.12 -2.15
N LEU A 275 -5.39 9.31 -1.09
CA LEU A 275 -6.55 8.90 -0.33
C LEU A 275 -7.21 10.06 0.41
N LEU A 276 -6.44 10.99 1.00
CA LEU A 276 -6.97 12.24 1.56
C LEU A 276 -7.72 13.05 0.50
N GLY A 277 -7.16 13.17 -0.71
CA GLY A 277 -7.83 13.81 -1.83
C GLY A 277 -9.19 13.16 -2.14
N ILE A 278 -9.25 11.83 -2.16
CA ILE A 278 -10.49 11.06 -2.36
C ILE A 278 -11.50 11.34 -1.23
N SER A 279 -11.05 11.34 0.03
CA SER A 279 -11.89 11.66 1.20
C SER A 279 -12.53 13.05 1.07
N VAL A 280 -11.74 14.06 0.70
CA VAL A 280 -12.23 15.43 0.47
C VAL A 280 -13.25 15.45 -0.68
N VAL A 281 -13.01 14.74 -1.77
CA VAL A 281 -13.94 14.63 -2.90
C VAL A 281 -15.25 14.00 -2.48
N ILE A 282 -15.23 12.93 -1.70
CA ILE A 282 -16.45 12.26 -1.17
C ILE A 282 -17.29 13.23 -0.32
N LEU A 283 -16.64 13.98 0.60
CA LEU A 283 -17.30 14.97 1.43
C LEU A 283 -17.89 16.12 0.60
N ILE A 284 -17.18 16.58 -0.44
CA ILE A 284 -17.67 17.61 -1.36
C ILE A 284 -18.91 17.08 -2.11
N ILE A 285 -18.89 15.86 -2.64
CA ILE A 285 -20.04 15.26 -3.32
C ILE A 285 -21.23 15.12 -2.37
N ALA A 286 -21.02 14.64 -1.13
CA ALA A 286 -22.06 14.52 -0.12
C ALA A 286 -22.65 15.91 0.26
N SER A 287 -21.79 16.92 0.42
CA SER A 287 -22.19 18.30 0.71
C SER A 287 -22.99 18.95 -0.44
N ILE A 288 -22.54 18.77 -1.68
CA ILE A 288 -23.26 19.21 -2.88
C ILE A 288 -24.65 18.56 -2.96
N ASN A 289 -24.72 17.29 -2.63
CA ASN A 289 -25.95 16.52 -2.59
C ASN A 289 -26.96 17.13 -1.61
N PHE A 290 -26.50 17.39 -0.38
CA PHE A 290 -27.30 18.07 0.63
C PHE A 290 -27.75 19.47 0.17
N MET A 291 -26.84 20.27 -0.41
CA MET A 291 -27.15 21.61 -0.95
C MET A 291 -28.23 21.55 -2.04
N ASN A 292 -28.10 20.63 -2.98
CA ASN A 292 -29.02 20.45 -4.08
C ASN A 292 -30.44 20.12 -3.59
N LEU A 293 -30.57 19.17 -2.66
CA LEU A 293 -31.86 18.73 -2.10
C LEU A 293 -32.50 19.83 -1.25
N THR A 294 -31.73 20.46 -0.38
CA THR A 294 -32.20 21.54 0.50
C THR A 294 -32.67 22.75 -0.31
N THR A 295 -31.91 23.14 -1.36
CA THR A 295 -32.28 24.25 -2.23
C THR A 295 -33.50 23.94 -3.07
N ALA A 296 -33.64 22.73 -3.59
CA ALA A 296 -34.78 22.34 -4.38
C ALA A 296 -36.12 22.43 -3.61
N ARG A 297 -36.10 22.16 -2.30
CA ARG A 297 -37.24 22.27 -1.38
C ARG A 297 -37.50 23.68 -0.88
N SER A 298 -36.53 24.57 -0.99
CA SER A 298 -36.70 25.94 -0.53
C SER A 298 -37.90 26.61 -1.20
N ILE A 299 -38.27 26.20 -2.41
CA ILE A 299 -39.43 26.71 -3.14
C ILE A 299 -40.76 26.33 -2.45
N GLU A 300 -40.89 25.12 -1.89
CA GLU A 300 -42.05 24.66 -1.14
C GLU A 300 -42.25 25.46 0.16
N ARG A 301 -41.13 25.91 0.77
CA ARG A 301 -41.11 26.69 2.01
C ARG A 301 -41.18 28.20 1.79
N ALA A 302 -41.23 28.67 0.55
CA ALA A 302 -41.21 30.09 0.22
C ALA A 302 -42.43 30.85 0.77
N ARG A 303 -43.61 30.25 0.77
CA ARG A 303 -44.82 30.85 1.38
C ARG A 303 -44.63 31.09 2.90
N GLU A 304 -44.08 30.10 3.62
CA GLU A 304 -43.81 30.18 5.04
C GLU A 304 -42.81 31.31 5.34
N ILE A 305 -41.73 31.42 4.53
CA ILE A 305 -40.71 32.44 4.68
C ILE A 305 -41.21 33.82 4.32
N GLY A 306 -42.02 33.92 3.26
CA GLY A 306 -42.73 35.16 2.87
C GLY A 306 -43.60 35.67 4.03
N MET A 307 -44.35 34.81 4.66
CA MET A 307 -45.22 35.17 5.82
C MET A 307 -44.41 35.62 7.03
N ARG A 308 -43.29 34.92 7.33
CA ARG A 308 -42.37 35.34 8.41
C ARG A 308 -41.74 36.72 8.17
N LYS A 309 -41.35 37.04 6.92
CA LYS A 309 -40.82 38.35 6.56
C LYS A 309 -41.88 39.46 6.70
N VAL A 310 -43.13 39.20 6.31
CA VAL A 310 -44.24 40.13 6.54
C VAL A 310 -44.46 40.39 8.03
N LEU A 311 -44.29 39.36 8.85
CA LEU A 311 -44.35 39.47 10.32
C LEU A 311 -43.07 40.07 10.96
N GLY A 312 -42.11 40.57 10.17
CA GLY A 312 -40.94 41.32 10.68
C GLY A 312 -39.66 40.48 10.90
N ALA A 313 -39.56 39.25 10.38
CA ALA A 313 -38.33 38.47 10.50
C ALA A 313 -37.18 39.04 9.65
N PHE A 314 -36.02 39.29 10.29
CA PHE A 314 -34.82 39.80 9.61
C PHE A 314 -34.12 38.71 8.81
N ARG A 315 -33.49 39.12 7.71
CA ARG A 315 -32.70 38.19 6.86
C ARG A 315 -31.66 37.37 7.62
N ARG A 316 -30.95 38.00 8.56
CA ARG A 316 -29.94 37.32 9.44
C ARG A 316 -30.55 36.20 10.28
N GLN A 317 -31.76 36.37 10.77
CA GLN A 317 -32.48 35.34 11.54
C GLN A 317 -32.85 34.13 10.70
N LEU A 318 -33.27 34.34 9.46
CA LEU A 318 -33.56 33.25 8.51
C LEU A 318 -32.29 32.50 8.14
N ILE A 319 -31.18 33.21 7.83
CA ILE A 319 -29.87 32.58 7.55
C ILE A 319 -29.42 31.73 8.75
N GLY A 320 -29.44 32.30 9.96
CA GLY A 320 -29.06 31.54 11.16
C GLY A 320 -29.93 30.32 11.41
N GLN A 321 -31.25 30.40 11.12
CA GLN A 321 -32.15 29.25 11.24
C GLN A 321 -31.78 28.12 10.28
N PHE A 322 -31.55 28.40 8.99
CA PHE A 322 -31.19 27.39 8.01
C PHE A 322 -29.80 26.81 8.26
N LEU A 323 -28.83 27.60 8.68
CA LEU A 323 -27.51 27.12 9.10
C LEU A 323 -27.64 26.17 10.31
N ASN A 324 -28.46 26.51 11.32
CA ASN A 324 -28.68 25.63 12.45
C ASN A 324 -29.38 24.31 12.04
N GLU A 325 -30.39 24.38 11.14
CA GLU A 325 -31.05 23.17 10.59
C GLU A 325 -30.00 22.25 9.91
N SER A 326 -29.09 22.80 9.09
CA SER A 326 -28.04 22.04 8.40
C SER A 326 -27.01 21.47 9.38
N LEU A 327 -26.65 22.22 10.43
CA LEU A 327 -25.72 21.81 11.45
C LEU A 327 -26.24 20.61 12.25
N VAL A 328 -27.54 20.66 12.64
CA VAL A 328 -28.20 19.54 13.32
C VAL A 328 -28.21 18.28 12.45
N VAL A 329 -28.51 18.41 11.14
CA VAL A 329 -28.49 17.27 10.21
C VAL A 329 -27.09 16.71 10.09
N SER A 330 -26.05 17.57 9.97
CA SER A 330 -24.65 17.15 9.85
C SER A 330 -24.17 16.41 11.10
N ILE A 331 -24.51 16.91 12.29
CA ILE A 331 -24.17 16.23 13.56
C ILE A 331 -24.89 14.88 13.69
N LEU A 332 -26.19 14.80 13.33
CA LEU A 332 -26.91 13.53 13.30
C LEU A 332 -26.30 12.56 12.28
N ALA A 333 -25.87 13.07 11.13
CA ALA A 333 -25.18 12.29 10.11
C ALA A 333 -23.81 11.78 10.58
N LEU A 334 -23.07 12.58 11.39
CA LEU A 334 -21.84 12.12 12.00
C LEU A 334 -22.07 10.94 12.96
N PHE A 335 -23.08 11.02 13.86
CA PHE A 335 -23.39 9.92 14.77
C PHE A 335 -23.80 8.65 14.01
N LEU A 336 -24.62 8.78 12.95
CA LEU A 336 -24.95 7.65 12.08
C LEU A 336 -23.74 7.15 11.31
N GLY A 337 -22.85 8.06 10.88
CA GLY A 337 -21.59 7.74 10.21
C GLY A 337 -20.63 6.95 11.13
N ILE A 338 -20.55 7.31 12.39
CA ILE A 338 -19.78 6.55 13.40
C ILE A 338 -20.43 5.16 13.60
N GLY A 339 -21.76 5.07 13.66
CA GLY A 339 -22.43 3.76 13.73
C GLY A 339 -22.18 2.88 12.48
N LEU A 340 -22.13 3.47 11.28
CA LEU A 340 -21.74 2.77 10.05
C LEU A 340 -20.27 2.38 10.06
N LEU A 341 -19.40 3.24 10.60
CA LEU A 341 -17.97 2.97 10.77
C LEU A 341 -17.75 1.71 11.61
N GLU A 342 -18.37 1.62 12.79
CA GLU A 342 -18.25 0.45 13.68
C GLU A 342 -18.69 -0.86 13.03
N LEU A 343 -19.64 -0.79 12.09
CA LEU A 343 -20.08 -1.97 11.32
C LEU A 343 -19.13 -2.33 10.18
N LEU A 344 -18.50 -1.35 9.56
CA LEU A 344 -17.66 -1.55 8.38
C LEU A 344 -16.17 -1.75 8.73
N LEU A 345 -15.71 -1.16 9.82
CA LEU A 345 -14.29 -1.18 10.23
C LEU A 345 -13.76 -2.60 10.47
N PRO A 346 -14.48 -3.54 11.14
CA PRO A 346 -14.01 -4.92 11.29
C PRO A 346 -13.83 -5.62 9.93
N VAL A 347 -14.75 -5.39 8.98
CA VAL A 347 -14.68 -5.96 7.64
C VAL A 347 -13.49 -5.38 6.89
N PHE A 348 -13.26 -4.08 7.01
CA PHE A 348 -12.12 -3.38 6.42
C PHE A 348 -10.80 -3.90 7.00
N ASN A 349 -10.71 -4.01 8.32
CA ASN A 349 -9.54 -4.53 9.02
C ASN A 349 -9.21 -5.96 8.58
N THR A 350 -10.19 -6.86 8.57
CA THR A 350 -9.98 -8.26 8.13
C THR A 350 -9.54 -8.35 6.67
N TYR A 351 -10.10 -7.51 5.78
CA TYR A 351 -9.78 -7.57 4.36
C TYR A 351 -8.39 -7.02 4.03
N TYR A 352 -7.94 -6.02 4.79
CA TYR A 352 -6.65 -5.35 4.57
C TYR A 352 -5.57 -5.74 5.57
N ASP A 353 -5.84 -6.70 6.44
CA ASP A 353 -4.95 -7.14 7.51
C ASP A 353 -4.46 -5.98 8.38
N LEU A 354 -5.43 -5.22 8.93
CA LEU A 354 -5.19 -4.03 9.74
C LEU A 354 -5.89 -4.15 11.09
N SER A 355 -5.44 -3.35 12.06
CA SER A 355 -6.04 -3.21 13.40
C SER A 355 -6.50 -1.78 13.70
N LEU A 356 -7.02 -1.08 12.69
CA LEU A 356 -7.51 0.29 12.87
C LEU A 356 -8.62 0.34 13.91
N SER A 357 -8.51 1.26 14.85
CA SER A 357 -9.51 1.48 15.91
C SER A 357 -9.60 2.95 16.30
N ILE A 358 -10.72 3.34 16.93
CA ILE A 358 -10.87 4.64 17.56
C ILE A 358 -11.07 4.43 19.05
N ASN A 359 -10.19 4.96 19.86
CA ASN A 359 -10.41 5.00 21.29
C ASN A 359 -11.21 6.25 21.66
N TYR A 360 -12.54 6.10 21.79
CA TYR A 360 -13.44 7.22 22.03
C TYR A 360 -13.24 7.90 23.39
N LEU A 361 -12.51 7.30 24.31
CA LEU A 361 -12.31 7.86 25.65
C LEU A 361 -10.96 8.59 25.79
N SER A 362 -9.93 8.14 25.09
CA SER A 362 -8.57 8.68 25.22
C SER A 362 -8.19 9.61 24.06
N ASP A 363 -8.72 9.41 22.85
CA ASP A 363 -8.35 10.20 21.67
C ASP A 363 -9.24 11.43 21.49
N PHE A 364 -9.10 12.38 22.44
CA PHE A 364 -9.85 13.65 22.41
C PHE A 364 -9.55 14.48 21.15
N GLY A 365 -8.34 14.35 20.58
CA GLY A 365 -7.94 15.04 19.36
C GLY A 365 -8.78 14.60 18.16
N THR A 366 -8.88 13.30 17.92
CA THR A 366 -9.70 12.73 16.83
C THR A 366 -11.17 13.07 17.00
N ILE A 367 -11.75 12.94 18.22
CA ILE A 367 -13.16 13.24 18.44
C ILE A 367 -13.46 14.71 18.19
N SER A 368 -12.63 15.64 18.69
CA SER A 368 -12.80 17.07 18.45
C SER A 368 -12.65 17.42 16.96
N GLY A 369 -11.72 16.76 16.25
CA GLY A 369 -11.54 16.87 14.81
C GLY A 369 -12.76 16.40 14.01
N LEU A 370 -13.35 15.26 14.37
CA LEU A 370 -14.57 14.75 13.74
C LEU A 370 -15.76 15.68 13.97
N PHE A 371 -15.89 16.22 15.17
CA PHE A 371 -16.93 17.20 15.47
C PHE A 371 -16.73 18.50 14.69
N ALA A 372 -15.49 19.01 14.62
CA ALA A 372 -15.15 20.17 13.80
C ALA A 372 -15.44 19.95 12.33
N LEU A 373 -15.11 18.76 11.79
CA LEU A 373 -15.43 18.36 10.43
C LEU A 373 -16.95 18.39 10.18
N ALA A 374 -17.77 17.86 11.09
CA ALA A 374 -19.21 17.90 10.96
C ALA A 374 -19.75 19.34 10.99
N VAL A 375 -19.18 20.21 11.81
CA VAL A 375 -19.52 21.64 11.84
C VAL A 375 -19.18 22.30 10.50
N ILE A 376 -17.98 22.08 9.98
CA ILE A 376 -17.52 22.63 8.68
C ILE A 376 -18.44 22.15 7.54
N VAL A 377 -18.71 20.86 7.45
CA VAL A 377 -19.59 20.25 6.44
C VAL A 377 -21.00 20.82 6.57
N GLY A 378 -21.53 20.91 7.78
CA GLY A 378 -22.86 21.47 8.04
C GLY A 378 -22.98 22.95 7.63
N LEU A 379 -21.94 23.76 7.91
CA LEU A 379 -21.88 25.16 7.50
C LEU A 379 -21.79 25.30 5.98
N ILE A 380 -20.86 24.58 5.33
CA ILE A 380 -20.69 24.60 3.87
C ILE A 380 -21.99 24.19 3.18
N SER A 381 -22.56 23.07 3.59
CA SER A 381 -23.77 22.50 3.00
C SER A 381 -25.02 23.39 3.22
N GLY A 382 -25.07 24.12 4.35
CA GLY A 382 -26.17 24.98 4.71
C GLY A 382 -26.06 26.42 4.19
N PHE A 383 -24.85 26.90 3.92
CA PHE A 383 -24.59 28.29 3.58
C PHE A 383 -25.32 28.76 2.32
N TYR A 384 -25.16 28.02 1.24
CA TYR A 384 -25.79 28.35 -0.04
C TYR A 384 -27.33 28.32 0.03
N PRO A 385 -28.01 27.25 0.50
CA PRO A 385 -29.45 27.25 0.69
C PRO A 385 -29.96 28.42 1.52
N ALA A 386 -29.26 28.75 2.62
CA ALA A 386 -29.62 29.85 3.50
C ALA A 386 -29.59 31.21 2.77
N LEU A 387 -28.59 31.44 1.92
CA LEU A 387 -28.47 32.67 1.12
C LEU A 387 -29.59 32.79 0.08
N VAL A 388 -29.91 31.70 -0.63
CA VAL A 388 -30.97 31.70 -1.68
C VAL A 388 -32.34 31.93 -1.06
N ILE A 389 -32.65 31.19 -0.01
CA ILE A 389 -33.93 31.25 0.65
C ILE A 389 -34.18 32.62 1.29
N SER A 390 -33.13 33.21 1.87
CA SER A 390 -33.23 34.53 2.51
C SER A 390 -33.46 35.68 1.52
N ARG A 391 -33.25 35.47 0.18
CA ARG A 391 -33.48 36.48 -0.86
C ARG A 391 -34.93 36.56 -1.39
N PHE A 392 -35.81 35.58 -1.11
CA PHE A 392 -37.18 35.58 -1.58
C PHE A 392 -37.96 36.83 -1.13
N GLN A 393 -38.64 37.49 -2.07
CA GLN A 393 -39.48 38.66 -1.79
C GLN A 393 -40.87 38.21 -1.30
N PRO A 394 -41.44 38.86 -0.26
CA PRO A 394 -42.78 38.50 0.28
C PRO A 394 -43.90 38.57 -0.76
N SER A 395 -43.84 39.57 -1.67
CA SER A 395 -44.86 39.79 -2.70
C SER A 395 -44.92 38.69 -3.75
N GLU A 396 -43.78 38.10 -4.11
CA GLU A 396 -43.69 36.99 -5.06
C GLU A 396 -44.05 35.64 -4.38
N SER A 397 -43.63 35.50 -3.13
CA SER A 397 -43.83 34.27 -2.34
C SER A 397 -45.33 34.03 -2.02
N LEU A 398 -46.09 35.08 -1.79
CA LEU A 398 -47.53 34.99 -1.46
C LEU A 398 -48.44 34.82 -2.68
N LYS A 399 -48.02 35.33 -3.88
CA LYS A 399 -48.77 35.23 -5.14
C LYS A 399 -48.66 33.86 -5.83
N GLY A 400 -47.85 32.92 -5.28
CA GLY A 400 -47.68 31.58 -5.87
C GLY A 400 -46.91 31.57 -7.21
N GLN A 401 -46.40 32.69 -7.71
CA GLN A 401 -45.69 32.86 -8.99
C GLN A 401 -44.17 32.76 -8.82
N LEU A 402 -43.67 31.85 -7.97
CA LEU A 402 -42.27 31.66 -7.82
C LEU A 402 -41.69 30.93 -9.06
N LYS A 403 -41.31 31.69 -10.05
CA LYS A 403 -40.40 31.21 -11.10
C LYS A 403 -39.01 31.05 -10.46
N SER A 404 -38.43 29.88 -10.57
CA SER A 404 -37.02 29.66 -10.16
C SER A 404 -36.17 30.80 -10.77
N SER A 405 -35.48 31.55 -9.94
CA SER A 405 -34.59 32.60 -10.47
C SER A 405 -33.58 31.94 -11.45
N PRO A 406 -33.34 32.50 -12.64
CA PRO A 406 -32.37 31.97 -13.60
C PRO A 406 -30.98 31.69 -12.96
N VAL A 407 -30.60 32.51 -11.98
CA VAL A 407 -29.36 32.35 -11.21
C VAL A 407 -29.38 31.10 -10.36
N GLY A 408 -30.49 30.77 -9.69
CA GLY A 408 -30.61 29.57 -8.87
C GLY A 408 -30.56 28.25 -9.66
N LEU A 409 -31.10 28.25 -10.88
CA LEU A 409 -31.04 27.12 -11.80
C LEU A 409 -29.62 26.90 -12.33
N LYS A 410 -28.92 27.99 -12.76
CA LYS A 410 -27.52 27.90 -13.26
C LYS A 410 -26.58 27.36 -12.21
N LEU A 411 -26.68 27.81 -10.96
CA LEU A 411 -25.80 27.33 -9.89
C LEU A 411 -26.08 25.85 -9.52
N ARG A 412 -27.34 25.41 -9.52
CA ARG A 412 -27.69 24.02 -9.30
C ARG A 412 -27.10 23.11 -10.39
N TYR A 413 -27.15 23.53 -11.65
CA TYR A 413 -26.49 22.82 -12.75
C TYR A 413 -24.97 22.82 -12.61
N SER A 414 -24.37 23.91 -12.13
CA SER A 414 -22.94 23.94 -11.82
C SER A 414 -22.56 22.96 -10.72
N LEU A 415 -23.33 22.87 -9.63
CA LEU A 415 -23.08 21.90 -8.55
C LEU A 415 -23.19 20.46 -9.05
N VAL A 416 -24.20 20.12 -9.87
CA VAL A 416 -24.32 18.79 -10.49
C VAL A 416 -23.16 18.53 -11.44
N LEU A 417 -22.75 19.51 -12.24
CA LEU A 417 -21.60 19.42 -13.14
C LEU A 417 -20.31 19.10 -12.36
N THR A 418 -20.04 19.85 -11.28
CA THR A 418 -18.86 19.62 -10.40
C THR A 418 -18.91 18.23 -9.78
N GLN A 419 -20.06 17.80 -9.28
CA GLN A 419 -20.25 16.48 -8.69
C GLN A 419 -19.92 15.36 -9.68
N PHE A 420 -20.44 15.43 -10.92
CA PHE A 420 -20.13 14.45 -11.96
C PHE A 420 -18.69 14.56 -12.46
N CYS A 421 -18.13 15.75 -12.54
CA CYS A 421 -16.72 15.95 -12.90
C CYS A 421 -15.81 15.20 -11.90
N LEU A 422 -16.04 15.39 -10.60
CA LEU A 422 -15.28 14.71 -9.54
C LEU A 422 -15.46 13.19 -9.58
N ALA A 423 -16.72 12.71 -9.78
CA ALA A 423 -16.99 11.29 -9.89
C ALA A 423 -16.28 10.66 -11.10
N ILE A 424 -16.28 11.35 -12.26
CA ILE A 424 -15.62 10.87 -13.48
C ILE A 424 -14.10 10.84 -13.28
N ILE A 425 -13.52 11.84 -12.62
CA ILE A 425 -12.08 11.84 -12.27
C ILE A 425 -11.73 10.60 -11.43
N LEU A 426 -12.55 10.25 -10.44
CA LEU A 426 -12.34 9.05 -9.63
C LEU A 426 -12.46 7.76 -10.46
N ILE A 427 -13.44 7.67 -11.36
CA ILE A 427 -13.61 6.50 -12.24
C ILE A 427 -12.39 6.32 -13.14
N ILE A 428 -11.91 7.40 -13.78
CA ILE A 428 -10.74 7.35 -14.66
C ILE A 428 -9.49 6.99 -13.84
N GLY A 429 -9.27 7.65 -12.70
CA GLY A 429 -8.12 7.39 -11.82
C GLY A 429 -8.06 5.92 -11.38
N THR A 430 -9.20 5.39 -10.92
CA THR A 430 -9.33 3.97 -10.55
C THR A 430 -9.07 3.04 -11.73
N GLY A 431 -9.61 3.36 -12.91
CA GLY A 431 -9.40 2.59 -14.13
C GLY A 431 -7.94 2.55 -14.57
N VAL A 432 -7.22 3.67 -14.44
CA VAL A 432 -5.78 3.77 -14.74
C VAL A 432 -4.96 2.94 -13.75
N MET A 433 -5.23 3.06 -12.44
CA MET A 433 -4.55 2.28 -11.40
C MET A 433 -4.75 0.76 -11.63
N TRP A 434 -5.99 0.34 -11.87
CA TRP A 434 -6.30 -1.06 -12.14
C TRP A 434 -5.58 -1.56 -13.39
N ASN A 435 -5.56 -0.76 -14.48
CA ASN A 435 -4.90 -1.13 -15.73
C ASN A 435 -3.38 -1.24 -15.55
N GLN A 436 -2.75 -0.35 -14.77
CA GLN A 436 -1.31 -0.43 -14.47
C GLN A 436 -0.97 -1.70 -13.67
N VAL A 437 -1.76 -2.03 -12.64
CA VAL A 437 -1.56 -3.27 -11.87
C VAL A 437 -1.73 -4.51 -12.76
N GLN A 438 -2.76 -4.53 -13.62
CA GLN A 438 -2.97 -5.64 -14.56
C GLN A 438 -1.84 -5.73 -15.59
N TYR A 439 -1.33 -4.58 -16.07
CA TYR A 439 -0.17 -4.56 -16.95
C TYR A 439 1.05 -5.20 -16.28
N MET A 440 1.37 -4.83 -15.04
CA MET A 440 2.51 -5.40 -14.29
C MET A 440 2.34 -6.90 -14.03
N LYS A 441 1.14 -7.35 -13.68
CA LYS A 441 0.84 -8.76 -13.43
C LYS A 441 0.89 -9.63 -14.69
N ASN A 442 0.47 -9.09 -15.84
CA ASN A 442 0.35 -9.84 -17.10
C ASN A 442 1.49 -9.57 -18.08
N ALA A 443 2.47 -8.73 -17.71
CA ALA A 443 3.62 -8.47 -18.57
C ALA A 443 4.41 -9.74 -18.85
N ASN A 444 5.01 -9.81 -20.05
CA ASN A 444 5.94 -10.87 -20.35
C ASN A 444 7.23 -10.67 -19.55
N LEU A 445 7.43 -11.47 -18.54
CA LEU A 445 8.59 -11.39 -17.66
C LEU A 445 9.87 -11.96 -18.26
N HIS A 446 9.81 -12.56 -19.46
CA HIS A 446 10.89 -13.27 -20.16
C HIS A 446 11.46 -14.46 -19.36
N PHE A 447 10.67 -15.00 -18.45
CA PHE A 447 10.89 -16.29 -17.81
C PHE A 447 9.57 -17.00 -17.51
N ASP A 448 9.63 -18.30 -17.30
CA ASP A 448 8.50 -19.18 -17.07
C ASP A 448 8.24 -19.28 -15.56
N ARG A 449 7.11 -18.75 -15.07
CA ARG A 449 6.72 -18.80 -13.66
C ARG A 449 5.62 -19.84 -13.37
N GLU A 450 4.90 -20.29 -14.43
CA GLU A 450 3.78 -21.19 -14.28
C GLU A 450 4.23 -22.60 -13.92
N ASN A 451 3.52 -23.24 -12.97
CA ASN A 451 3.82 -24.58 -12.48
C ASN A 451 5.24 -24.74 -11.90
N VAL A 452 5.85 -23.68 -11.41
CA VAL A 452 7.12 -23.72 -10.69
C VAL A 452 6.86 -23.51 -9.21
N ILE A 453 7.25 -24.47 -8.40
CA ILE A 453 7.28 -24.31 -6.94
C ILE A 453 8.73 -24.08 -6.47
N ALA A 454 8.85 -23.29 -5.43
CA ALA A 454 10.10 -23.04 -4.74
C ALA A 454 10.05 -23.69 -3.35
N ILE A 455 11.02 -24.54 -3.06
CA ILE A 455 11.18 -25.23 -1.78
C ILE A 455 12.39 -24.61 -1.10
N PRO A 456 12.23 -23.87 0.02
CA PRO A 456 13.35 -23.34 0.78
C PRO A 456 14.21 -24.49 1.34
N VAL A 457 15.52 -24.43 1.08
CA VAL A 457 16.48 -25.41 1.56
C VAL A 457 17.72 -24.67 2.05
N ARG A 458 18.09 -24.88 3.30
CA ARG A 458 19.34 -24.35 3.85
C ARG A 458 20.05 -25.49 4.55
N PRO A 459 21.32 -25.77 4.22
CA PRO A 459 22.08 -26.77 4.96
C PRO A 459 22.19 -26.46 6.46
N SER A 460 22.12 -25.15 6.84
CA SER A 460 22.08 -24.69 8.22
C SER A 460 20.81 -25.10 8.98
N ASP A 461 19.75 -25.45 8.26
CA ASP A 461 18.47 -25.85 8.88
C ASP A 461 18.48 -27.33 9.33
N PHE A 462 19.57 -28.05 9.11
CA PHE A 462 19.74 -29.43 9.48
C PHE A 462 20.75 -29.57 10.61
N GLU A 463 20.53 -30.52 11.50
CA GLU A 463 21.38 -30.81 12.65
C GLU A 463 22.83 -31.16 12.25
N ASN A 464 23.01 -31.84 11.10
CA ASN A 464 24.30 -32.15 10.49
C ASN A 464 24.40 -31.54 9.07
N ARG A 465 25.15 -30.45 8.94
CA ARG A 465 25.29 -29.70 7.68
C ARG A 465 25.92 -30.48 6.53
N GLU A 466 26.95 -31.32 6.82
CA GLU A 466 27.62 -32.11 5.79
C GLU A 466 26.70 -33.23 5.28
N GLN A 467 26.03 -33.89 6.19
CA GLN A 467 25.04 -34.93 5.83
C GLN A 467 23.84 -34.34 5.10
N ALA A 468 23.40 -33.14 5.49
CA ALA A 468 22.30 -32.42 4.84
C ALA A 468 22.59 -32.14 3.37
N GLN A 469 23.80 -31.71 3.01
CA GLN A 469 24.19 -31.48 1.62
C GLN A 469 24.05 -32.73 0.76
N VAL A 470 24.56 -33.88 1.24
CA VAL A 470 24.46 -35.16 0.53
C VAL A 470 22.98 -35.57 0.38
N SER A 471 22.19 -35.40 1.42
CA SER A 471 20.78 -35.78 1.43
C SER A 471 19.95 -34.88 0.52
N LEU A 472 20.22 -33.56 0.51
CA LEU A 472 19.57 -32.60 -0.39
C LEU A 472 19.87 -32.86 -1.86
N GLU A 473 21.12 -33.26 -2.20
CA GLU A 473 21.50 -33.63 -3.55
C GLU A 473 20.82 -34.95 -3.97
N ALA A 474 20.75 -35.93 -3.09
CA ALA A 474 20.02 -37.16 -3.34
C ALA A 474 18.52 -36.89 -3.58
N PHE A 475 17.91 -36.03 -2.78
CA PHE A 475 16.52 -35.60 -2.94
C PHE A 475 16.31 -34.91 -4.28
N LYS A 476 17.16 -33.95 -4.68
CA LYS A 476 17.11 -33.30 -5.99
C LYS A 476 17.17 -34.33 -7.13
N ASN A 477 18.09 -35.29 -7.05
CA ASN A 477 18.26 -36.34 -8.05
C ASN A 477 17.02 -37.26 -8.12
N GLU A 478 16.40 -37.57 -6.98
CA GLU A 478 15.16 -38.36 -6.95
C GLU A 478 13.99 -37.63 -7.59
N LEU A 479 13.85 -36.32 -7.34
CA LEU A 479 12.86 -35.47 -7.95
C LEU A 479 13.01 -35.44 -9.49
N HIS A 480 14.25 -35.40 -10.01
CA HIS A 480 14.53 -35.44 -11.44
C HIS A 480 14.02 -36.70 -12.14
N GLN A 481 13.93 -37.82 -11.42
CA GLN A 481 13.50 -39.11 -11.98
C GLN A 481 11.98 -39.25 -12.05
N TYR A 482 11.22 -38.37 -11.39
CA TYR A 482 9.76 -38.48 -11.37
C TYR A 482 9.14 -37.84 -12.61
N SER A 483 8.29 -38.59 -13.33
CA SER A 483 7.68 -38.15 -14.60
C SER A 483 6.76 -36.91 -14.48
N GLY A 484 6.25 -36.61 -13.28
CA GLY A 484 5.47 -35.41 -12.96
C GLY A 484 6.31 -34.14 -12.83
N ILE A 485 7.64 -34.26 -12.85
CA ILE A 485 8.59 -33.16 -12.73
C ILE A 485 9.36 -33.02 -14.04
N LYS A 486 9.38 -31.80 -14.60
CA LYS A 486 10.07 -31.49 -15.85
C LYS A 486 11.56 -31.19 -15.61
N SER A 487 11.85 -30.40 -14.59
CA SER A 487 13.21 -30.02 -14.19
C SER A 487 13.25 -29.54 -12.73
N VAL A 488 14.42 -29.68 -12.13
CA VAL A 488 14.73 -29.19 -10.78
C VAL A 488 16.01 -28.38 -10.87
N ALA A 489 15.99 -27.17 -10.33
CA ALA A 489 17.17 -26.31 -10.23
C ALA A 489 17.42 -25.92 -8.80
N SER A 490 18.67 -25.67 -8.47
CA SER A 490 19.06 -25.10 -7.17
C SER A 490 19.76 -23.74 -7.34
N SER A 491 19.41 -22.80 -6.47
CA SER A 491 19.95 -21.45 -6.54
C SER A 491 19.96 -20.74 -5.19
N THR A 492 20.70 -19.65 -5.11
CA THR A 492 20.63 -18.75 -3.94
C THR A 492 19.38 -17.89 -3.95
N HIS A 493 18.87 -17.54 -5.14
CA HIS A 493 17.73 -16.65 -5.35
C HIS A 493 16.88 -17.14 -6.51
N ILE A 494 15.62 -16.77 -6.49
CA ILE A 494 14.65 -17.03 -7.55
C ILE A 494 14.16 -15.72 -8.16
N PRO A 495 13.63 -15.73 -9.39
CA PRO A 495 12.90 -14.58 -9.92
C PRO A 495 11.75 -14.18 -8.98
N GLY A 496 11.59 -12.85 -8.76
CA GLY A 496 10.61 -12.33 -7.80
C GLY A 496 11.14 -12.17 -6.36
N ARG A 497 12.33 -12.70 -6.06
CA ARG A 497 13.06 -12.37 -4.84
C ARG A 497 14.36 -11.67 -5.21
N TRP A 498 14.55 -10.47 -4.71
CA TRP A 498 15.74 -9.67 -4.96
C TRP A 498 16.99 -10.45 -4.53
N PRO A 499 18.00 -10.63 -5.45
CA PRO A 499 19.29 -11.21 -5.04
C PRO A 499 19.95 -10.22 -4.08
N GLY A 500 19.93 -10.55 -2.80
CA GLY A 500 20.44 -9.68 -1.73
C GLY A 500 21.94 -9.44 -1.76
N TRP A 501 22.67 -10.13 -2.65
CA TRP A 501 24.10 -10.09 -2.69
C TRP A 501 24.62 -9.27 -3.87
N PHE A 502 25.57 -8.40 -3.58
CA PHE A 502 26.31 -7.60 -4.55
C PHE A 502 27.78 -7.98 -4.54
N THR A 503 28.46 -7.70 -5.64
CA THR A 503 29.89 -7.80 -5.75
C THR A 503 30.43 -6.65 -6.57
N PHE A 504 31.75 -6.39 -6.43
CA PHE A 504 32.47 -5.51 -7.33
C PHE A 504 33.01 -6.31 -8.51
N ALA A 505 32.60 -5.92 -9.70
CA ALA A 505 33.04 -6.48 -10.94
C ALA A 505 34.06 -5.54 -11.61
N TYR A 506 35.21 -6.07 -11.96
CA TYR A 506 36.31 -5.37 -12.62
C TYR A 506 36.49 -5.97 -14.02
N PRO A 507 35.95 -5.33 -15.08
CA PRO A 507 36.23 -5.78 -16.46
C PRO A 507 37.74 -5.72 -16.72
N THR A 508 38.34 -6.82 -17.20
CA THR A 508 39.81 -6.92 -17.34
C THR A 508 40.39 -6.07 -18.47
N ASP A 509 39.53 -5.53 -19.34
CA ASP A 509 39.89 -4.62 -20.43
C ASP A 509 39.83 -3.12 -20.04
N ARG A 510 39.68 -2.81 -18.74
CA ARG A 510 39.53 -1.46 -18.21
C ARG A 510 40.39 -1.27 -16.96
N ASP A 511 40.52 0.01 -16.56
CA ASP A 511 41.15 0.41 -15.32
C ASP A 511 40.28 -0.01 -14.13
N ASP A 512 40.91 -0.42 -13.02
CA ASP A 512 40.23 -0.83 -11.78
C ASP A 512 39.36 0.29 -11.16
N SER A 513 39.63 1.56 -11.50
CA SER A 513 38.77 2.69 -11.12
C SER A 513 37.35 2.63 -11.72
N GLN A 514 37.19 1.89 -12.82
CA GLN A 514 35.89 1.68 -13.51
C GLN A 514 35.16 0.43 -13.04
N ARG A 515 35.34 0.05 -11.77
CA ARG A 515 34.62 -1.08 -11.18
C ARG A 515 33.11 -0.81 -11.14
N LEU A 516 32.34 -1.89 -11.29
CA LEU A 516 30.87 -1.85 -11.23
C LEU A 516 30.40 -2.66 -10.02
N ARG A 517 29.43 -2.12 -9.28
CA ARG A 517 28.70 -2.90 -8.25
C ARG A 517 27.53 -3.58 -8.92
N ILE A 518 27.61 -4.89 -9.05
CA ILE A 518 26.61 -5.69 -9.76
C ILE A 518 26.04 -6.74 -8.80
N ARG A 519 24.75 -7.07 -8.98
CA ARG A 519 24.12 -8.17 -8.26
C ARG A 519 24.74 -9.49 -8.64
N ARG A 520 24.87 -10.38 -7.67
CA ARG A 520 25.35 -11.74 -7.91
C ARG A 520 24.35 -12.79 -7.46
N SER A 521 24.25 -13.87 -8.22
CA SER A 521 23.45 -15.03 -7.89
C SER A 521 24.27 -16.28 -8.16
N PHE A 522 24.19 -17.28 -7.28
CA PHE A 522 24.76 -18.59 -7.52
C PHE A 522 23.65 -19.50 -7.99
N VAL A 523 23.89 -20.23 -9.09
CA VAL A 523 22.92 -21.10 -9.75
C VAL A 523 23.58 -22.40 -10.15
N ASP A 524 22.77 -23.46 -10.28
CA ASP A 524 23.21 -24.70 -10.93
C ASP A 524 23.03 -24.67 -12.45
N ALA A 525 23.42 -25.76 -13.11
CA ALA A 525 23.34 -25.87 -14.58
C ALA A 525 21.89 -25.88 -15.10
N HIS A 526 20.91 -26.25 -14.27
CA HIS A 526 19.51 -26.40 -14.66
C HIS A 526 18.67 -25.12 -14.47
N TYR A 527 19.22 -24.08 -13.84
CA TYR A 527 18.47 -22.87 -13.47
C TYR A 527 17.79 -22.18 -14.65
N PHE A 528 18.55 -21.87 -15.71
CA PHE A 528 18.01 -21.16 -16.87
C PHE A 528 16.98 -21.99 -17.63
N ASP A 529 17.18 -23.30 -17.72
CA ASP A 529 16.24 -24.21 -18.38
C ASP A 529 14.93 -24.39 -17.57
N THR A 530 15.04 -24.43 -16.24
CA THR A 530 13.87 -24.54 -15.34
C THR A 530 12.96 -23.34 -15.47
N TYR A 531 13.55 -22.15 -15.56
CA TYR A 531 12.81 -20.90 -15.73
C TYR A 531 12.60 -20.52 -17.21
N GLY A 532 13.06 -21.29 -18.19
CA GLY A 532 12.91 -21.01 -19.62
C GLY A 532 13.61 -19.70 -20.04
N ILE A 533 14.65 -19.27 -19.32
CA ILE A 533 15.41 -18.05 -19.62
C ILE A 533 16.29 -18.30 -20.84
N SER A 534 16.09 -17.47 -21.89
CA SER A 534 16.79 -17.62 -23.17
C SER A 534 18.15 -16.94 -23.18
N PHE A 535 19.10 -17.51 -23.93
CA PHE A 535 20.40 -16.91 -24.17
C PHE A 535 20.36 -15.95 -25.38
N ALA A 536 21.02 -14.80 -25.23
CA ALA A 536 21.30 -13.87 -26.32
C ALA A 536 22.62 -14.23 -27.01
N GLU A 537 23.64 -14.65 -26.23
CA GLU A 537 24.95 -15.10 -26.72
C GLU A 537 25.48 -16.26 -25.88
N GLY A 538 26.36 -17.09 -26.47
CA GLY A 538 27.11 -18.10 -25.73
C GLY A 538 26.32 -19.35 -25.36
N ARG A 539 26.57 -19.91 -24.18
CA ARG A 539 26.01 -21.18 -23.71
C ARG A 539 25.68 -21.16 -22.21
N ASN A 540 24.85 -22.12 -21.79
CA ASN A 540 24.61 -22.42 -20.39
C ASN A 540 25.83 -23.05 -19.70
N PHE A 541 25.81 -23.07 -18.37
CA PHE A 541 26.74 -23.89 -17.56
C PHE A 541 26.56 -25.37 -17.84
N SER A 542 27.64 -26.12 -17.64
CA SER A 542 27.66 -27.56 -17.85
C SER A 542 28.31 -28.29 -16.68
N GLU A 543 27.62 -29.27 -16.11
CA GLU A 543 28.17 -30.16 -15.06
C GLU A 543 29.37 -31.00 -15.53
N GLN A 544 29.49 -31.17 -16.86
CA GLN A 544 30.59 -31.96 -17.46
C GLN A 544 31.89 -31.17 -17.61
N LEU A 545 31.85 -29.85 -17.45
CA LEU A 545 33.01 -28.97 -17.61
C LEU A 545 33.45 -28.41 -16.24
N ALA A 546 34.47 -28.99 -15.67
CA ALA A 546 35.01 -28.55 -14.37
C ALA A 546 35.40 -27.05 -14.35
N THR A 547 35.84 -26.49 -15.50
CA THR A 547 36.15 -25.07 -15.65
C THR A 547 34.96 -24.15 -15.41
N ASP A 548 33.74 -24.65 -15.55
CA ASP A 548 32.54 -23.83 -15.34
C ASP A 548 32.34 -23.52 -13.85
N ALA A 549 32.67 -24.44 -12.97
CA ALA A 549 32.58 -24.23 -11.51
C ALA A 549 33.61 -23.22 -10.99
N ASP A 550 34.81 -23.19 -11.57
CA ASP A 550 35.91 -22.41 -11.06
C ASP A 550 35.97 -20.98 -11.63
N ASN A 551 35.82 -20.86 -12.96
CA ASN A 551 36.21 -19.65 -13.68
C ASN A 551 35.18 -19.20 -14.74
N SER A 552 33.91 -19.61 -14.66
CA SER A 552 32.89 -19.20 -15.63
C SER A 552 31.79 -18.37 -14.98
N MET A 553 31.26 -17.40 -15.74
CA MET A 553 30.08 -16.64 -15.37
C MET A 553 29.17 -16.41 -16.56
N ILE A 554 27.90 -16.18 -16.25
CA ILE A 554 26.87 -15.74 -17.20
C ILE A 554 26.35 -14.39 -16.73
N ILE A 555 26.14 -13.46 -17.65
CA ILE A 555 25.65 -12.10 -17.37
C ILE A 555 24.34 -11.87 -18.13
N ASN A 556 23.53 -10.88 -17.71
CA ASN A 556 22.39 -10.47 -18.52
C ASN A 556 22.75 -9.36 -19.54
N GLU A 557 21.84 -9.06 -20.49
CA GLU A 557 22.04 -8.02 -21.51
C GLU A 557 22.28 -6.65 -20.88
N THR A 558 21.61 -6.34 -19.77
CA THR A 558 21.82 -5.08 -19.04
C THR A 558 23.24 -4.99 -18.48
N ALA A 559 23.79 -6.05 -17.88
CA ALA A 559 25.18 -6.05 -17.43
C ALA A 559 26.16 -5.87 -18.60
N LEU A 560 25.90 -6.52 -19.74
CA LEU A 560 26.71 -6.36 -20.96
C LEU A 560 26.73 -4.90 -21.43
N ARG A 561 25.56 -4.25 -21.45
CA ARG A 561 25.37 -2.85 -21.85
C ARG A 561 26.03 -1.88 -20.86
N ASP A 562 25.83 -2.06 -19.55
CA ASP A 562 26.38 -1.19 -18.51
C ASP A 562 27.90 -1.25 -18.43
N ILE A 563 28.47 -2.42 -18.73
CA ILE A 563 29.92 -2.58 -18.94
C ILE A 563 30.35 -1.89 -20.25
N GLY A 564 29.43 -1.62 -21.19
CA GLY A 564 29.72 -1.02 -22.50
C GLY A 564 30.34 -1.98 -23.49
N TRP A 565 30.03 -3.25 -23.40
CA TRP A 565 30.43 -4.27 -24.36
C TRP A 565 29.35 -4.50 -25.42
N ASN A 566 29.78 -4.70 -26.66
CA ASN A 566 28.88 -5.11 -27.76
C ASN A 566 28.73 -6.64 -27.87
N SER A 567 29.65 -7.41 -27.29
CA SER A 567 29.63 -8.88 -27.23
C SER A 567 30.48 -9.34 -26.05
N ALA A 568 30.06 -10.42 -25.42
CA ALA A 568 30.76 -11.07 -24.32
C ALA A 568 31.84 -12.06 -24.75
N LYS A 569 31.96 -12.33 -26.05
CA LYS A 569 32.91 -13.34 -26.54
C LYS A 569 34.36 -13.04 -26.18
N GLY A 570 34.97 -13.91 -25.40
CA GLY A 570 36.36 -13.79 -24.96
C GLY A 570 36.60 -12.70 -23.91
N ARG A 571 35.51 -12.16 -23.31
CA ARG A 571 35.57 -11.17 -22.25
C ARG A 571 35.73 -11.83 -20.88
N GLN A 572 36.41 -11.11 -20.00
CA GLN A 572 36.69 -11.54 -18.62
C GLN A 572 36.32 -10.46 -17.63
N ILE A 573 35.84 -10.88 -16.45
CA ILE A 573 35.52 -10.00 -15.32
C ILE A 573 36.23 -10.56 -14.08
N ARG A 574 37.01 -9.72 -13.40
CA ARG A 574 37.60 -10.05 -12.10
C ARG A 574 36.57 -9.75 -10.99
N VAL A 575 36.38 -10.71 -10.11
CA VAL A 575 35.57 -10.55 -8.89
C VAL A 575 36.39 -11.06 -7.71
N GLY A 576 36.72 -10.17 -6.79
CA GLY A 576 37.75 -10.44 -5.77
C GLY A 576 39.09 -10.72 -6.43
N GLU A 577 39.70 -11.86 -6.09
CA GLU A 577 40.97 -12.31 -6.69
C GLU A 577 40.77 -13.21 -7.92
N THR A 578 39.56 -13.67 -8.21
CA THR A 578 39.28 -14.62 -9.29
C THR A 578 38.87 -13.91 -10.57
N ILE A 579 39.49 -14.34 -11.70
CA ILE A 579 39.11 -13.90 -13.05
C ILE A 579 38.16 -14.92 -13.66
N TYR A 580 36.95 -14.48 -14.00
CA TYR A 580 35.90 -15.28 -14.62
C TYR A 580 35.80 -15.00 -16.11
N ASN A 581 35.65 -16.05 -16.90
CA ASN A 581 35.31 -15.97 -18.31
C ASN A 581 33.81 -15.80 -18.48
N VAL A 582 33.38 -14.81 -19.25
CA VAL A 582 31.96 -14.68 -19.59
C VAL A 582 31.64 -15.68 -20.71
N ILE A 583 30.94 -16.77 -20.37
CA ILE A 583 30.61 -17.87 -21.26
C ILE A 583 29.24 -17.73 -21.95
N GLY A 584 28.37 -16.88 -21.43
CA GLY A 584 27.03 -16.63 -21.95
C GLY A 584 26.46 -15.30 -21.51
N VAL A 585 25.54 -14.80 -22.32
CA VAL A 585 24.68 -13.66 -22.02
C VAL A 585 23.25 -14.13 -22.11
N VAL A 586 22.50 -14.03 -21.01
CA VAL A 586 21.06 -14.28 -21.00
C VAL A 586 20.31 -13.02 -21.38
N LYS A 587 19.18 -13.18 -22.08
CA LYS A 587 18.27 -12.06 -22.29
C LYS A 587 17.83 -11.49 -20.97
N ASP A 588 17.54 -10.18 -20.95
CA ASP A 588 16.98 -9.55 -19.77
C ASP A 588 15.65 -10.20 -19.39
N TYR A 589 15.51 -10.57 -18.13
CA TYR A 589 14.30 -11.12 -17.55
C TYR A 589 13.98 -10.43 -16.24
N HIS A 590 12.69 -10.23 -15.96
CA HIS A 590 12.25 -9.46 -14.80
C HIS A 590 12.37 -10.29 -13.51
N PHE A 591 13.52 -10.25 -12.86
CA PHE A 591 13.72 -10.90 -11.56
C PHE A 591 13.33 -10.01 -10.37
N GLN A 592 12.87 -8.79 -10.61
CA GLN A 592 12.36 -7.80 -9.64
C GLN A 592 11.07 -7.16 -10.17
N SER A 593 10.42 -6.31 -9.35
CA SER A 593 9.21 -5.56 -9.74
C SER A 593 9.43 -4.74 -11.01
N LEU A 594 8.41 -4.67 -11.89
CA LEU A 594 8.37 -3.77 -13.04
C LEU A 594 8.24 -2.30 -12.66
N ALA A 595 8.04 -1.98 -11.39
CA ALA A 595 8.15 -0.59 -10.93
C ALA A 595 9.60 -0.06 -11.04
N SER A 596 10.60 -0.97 -10.99
CA SER A 596 12.02 -0.66 -11.08
C SER A 596 12.60 -0.96 -12.46
N GLU A 597 13.64 -0.24 -12.84
CA GLU A 597 14.40 -0.53 -14.06
C GLU A 597 15.12 -1.88 -13.98
N MET A 598 15.35 -2.49 -15.15
CA MET A 598 16.13 -3.71 -15.26
C MET A 598 17.54 -3.50 -14.71
N ALA A 599 17.98 -4.41 -13.86
CA ALA A 599 19.27 -4.29 -13.21
C ALA A 599 20.31 -5.28 -13.77
N PRO A 600 21.61 -4.92 -13.74
CA PRO A 600 22.68 -5.84 -14.11
C PRO A 600 22.82 -6.95 -13.06
N ILE A 601 23.03 -8.19 -13.53
CA ILE A 601 23.23 -9.38 -12.69
C ILE A 601 24.31 -10.29 -13.25
N LEU A 602 25.11 -10.85 -12.35
CA LEU A 602 26.11 -11.88 -12.63
C LEU A 602 25.65 -13.20 -12.04
N HIS A 603 25.64 -14.24 -12.85
CA HIS A 603 25.37 -15.60 -12.40
C HIS A 603 26.66 -16.40 -12.37
N PHE A 604 26.93 -17.00 -11.21
CA PHE A 604 28.06 -17.88 -10.98
C PHE A 604 27.56 -19.31 -10.88
N TYR A 605 28.24 -20.22 -11.54
CA TYR A 605 27.95 -21.63 -11.38
C TYR A 605 28.48 -22.13 -10.05
N ARG A 606 27.62 -22.78 -9.30
CA ARG A 606 28.00 -23.58 -8.16
C ARG A 606 27.24 -24.90 -8.21
N PRO A 607 27.91 -26.03 -8.16
CA PRO A 607 27.26 -27.32 -7.93
C PRO A 607 26.45 -27.27 -6.63
N SER A 608 25.35 -28.03 -6.58
CA SER A 608 24.45 -28.04 -5.42
C SER A 608 25.09 -28.53 -4.13
N ASP A 609 26.23 -29.22 -4.22
CA ASP A 609 27.03 -29.74 -3.11
C ASP A 609 27.85 -28.67 -2.36
N HIS A 610 27.89 -27.42 -2.81
CA HIS A 610 28.71 -26.34 -2.21
C HIS A 610 28.00 -25.57 -1.07
N GLY A 611 26.82 -25.98 -0.64
CA GLY A 611 26.12 -25.41 0.53
C GLY A 611 25.68 -23.95 0.48
N VAL A 612 25.80 -23.31 -0.70
CA VAL A 612 25.39 -21.89 -0.91
C VAL A 612 23.95 -21.77 -1.41
N HIS A 613 23.38 -22.83 -1.93
CA HIS A 613 22.02 -22.82 -2.45
C HIS A 613 21.01 -22.79 -1.31
N ARG A 614 19.92 -22.05 -1.52
CA ARG A 614 18.90 -21.81 -0.50
C ARG A 614 17.50 -22.20 -0.96
N VAL A 615 17.33 -22.51 -2.26
CA VAL A 615 16.02 -22.81 -2.84
C VAL A 615 16.17 -23.90 -3.91
N PHE A 616 15.29 -24.90 -3.86
CA PHE A 616 15.03 -25.78 -5.00
C PHE A 616 13.82 -25.29 -5.76
N SER A 617 13.99 -25.01 -7.04
CA SER A 617 12.94 -24.64 -7.97
C SER A 617 12.52 -25.86 -8.77
N VAL A 618 11.30 -26.33 -8.58
CA VAL A 618 10.77 -27.54 -9.19
C VAL A 618 9.73 -27.17 -10.24
N LYS A 619 10.03 -27.39 -11.52
CA LYS A 619 9.09 -27.22 -12.64
C LYS A 619 8.26 -28.48 -12.79
N MET A 620 6.97 -28.40 -12.52
CA MET A 620 6.04 -29.50 -12.67
C MET A 620 5.51 -29.62 -14.11
N THR A 621 5.19 -30.84 -14.53
CA THR A 621 4.43 -31.08 -15.77
C THR A 621 2.96 -30.74 -15.53
N GLY A 622 2.34 -29.98 -16.45
CA GLY A 622 0.92 -29.61 -16.33
C GLY A 622 0.00 -30.85 -16.27
N GLY A 623 -1.06 -30.75 -15.47
CA GLY A 623 -2.15 -31.74 -15.41
C GLY A 623 -2.28 -32.56 -14.12
N ASN A 624 -1.21 -32.81 -13.37
CA ASN A 624 -1.21 -33.60 -12.14
C ASN A 624 -0.52 -32.91 -10.94
N GLY A 625 -0.73 -31.62 -10.77
CA GLY A 625 -0.03 -30.81 -9.75
C GLY A 625 -0.16 -31.38 -8.33
N VAL A 626 -1.37 -31.76 -7.91
CA VAL A 626 -1.62 -32.29 -6.55
C VAL A 626 -0.83 -33.59 -6.31
N THR A 627 -0.89 -34.55 -7.25
CA THR A 627 -0.17 -35.83 -7.11
C THR A 627 1.34 -35.61 -7.09
N THR A 628 1.84 -34.63 -7.86
CA THR A 628 3.27 -34.29 -7.87
C THR A 628 3.68 -33.66 -6.55
N LEU A 629 2.86 -32.77 -5.97
CA LEU A 629 3.11 -32.19 -4.65
C LEU A 629 3.09 -33.24 -3.55
N ASP A 630 2.15 -34.20 -3.58
CA ASP A 630 2.09 -35.29 -2.62
C ASP A 630 3.35 -36.16 -2.71
N TYR A 631 3.84 -36.44 -3.92
CA TYR A 631 5.10 -37.17 -4.12
C TYR A 631 6.29 -36.40 -3.52
N ILE A 632 6.41 -35.11 -3.83
CA ILE A 632 7.50 -34.27 -3.29
C ILE A 632 7.45 -34.25 -1.76
N LYS A 633 6.25 -34.08 -1.19
CA LYS A 633 6.03 -34.09 0.25
C LYS A 633 6.42 -35.42 0.90
N GLU A 634 6.06 -36.55 0.30
CA GLU A 634 6.46 -37.87 0.78
C GLU A 634 7.98 -38.04 0.80
N LYS A 635 8.65 -37.59 -0.29
CA LYS A 635 10.11 -37.66 -0.38
C LYS A 635 10.80 -36.71 0.61
N TRP A 636 10.23 -35.50 0.80
CA TRP A 636 10.70 -34.57 1.83
C TRP A 636 10.60 -35.15 3.24
N GLN A 637 9.49 -35.77 3.58
CA GLN A 637 9.31 -36.45 4.87
C GLN A 637 10.26 -37.63 5.08
N THR A 638 10.72 -38.28 4.00
CA THR A 638 11.75 -39.30 4.06
C THR A 638 13.14 -38.71 4.31
N LEU A 639 13.41 -37.52 3.77
CA LEU A 639 14.65 -36.76 3.95
C LEU A 639 14.80 -36.28 5.39
N ASP A 640 13.76 -35.61 5.91
CA ASP A 640 13.70 -35.11 7.28
C ASP A 640 12.27 -35.22 7.83
N PRO A 641 11.97 -36.30 8.57
CA PRO A 641 10.64 -36.52 9.14
C PRO A 641 10.21 -35.46 10.17
N SER A 642 11.17 -34.73 10.72
CA SER A 642 10.93 -33.73 11.75
C SER A 642 10.62 -32.34 11.21
N ARG A 643 10.80 -32.12 9.90
CA ARG A 643 10.63 -30.83 9.24
C ARG A 643 9.36 -30.80 8.40
N ALA A 644 8.53 -29.80 8.62
CA ALA A 644 7.38 -29.56 7.78
C ALA A 644 7.82 -29.30 6.31
N PHE A 645 7.05 -29.85 5.36
CA PHE A 645 7.26 -29.55 3.95
C PHE A 645 6.69 -28.17 3.64
N GLU A 646 7.55 -27.22 3.36
CA GLU A 646 7.18 -25.86 2.97
C GLU A 646 7.53 -25.62 1.51
N PHE A 647 6.63 -24.97 0.83
CA PHE A 647 6.82 -24.53 -0.55
C PHE A 647 5.94 -23.32 -0.82
N PHE A 648 6.26 -22.61 -1.87
CA PHE A 648 5.40 -21.58 -2.41
C PHE A 648 5.46 -21.58 -3.94
N PHE A 649 4.41 -21.12 -4.58
CA PHE A 649 4.39 -20.95 -6.02
C PHE A 649 5.14 -19.69 -6.42
N VAL A 650 5.96 -19.79 -7.49
CA VAL A 650 6.79 -18.65 -7.95
C VAL A 650 5.91 -17.53 -8.52
N ASP A 651 4.79 -17.88 -9.17
CA ASP A 651 3.81 -16.90 -9.66
C ASP A 651 3.12 -16.13 -8.53
N GLU A 652 2.68 -16.82 -7.46
CA GLU A 652 2.12 -16.17 -6.28
C GLU A 652 3.13 -15.26 -5.58
N ASN A 653 4.39 -15.73 -5.44
CA ASN A 653 5.44 -14.92 -4.85
C ASN A 653 5.75 -13.68 -5.69
N PHE A 654 5.69 -13.79 -7.02
CA PHE A 654 5.89 -12.65 -7.91
C PHE A 654 4.73 -11.66 -7.83
N ASP A 655 3.48 -12.16 -7.71
CA ASP A 655 2.30 -11.32 -7.54
C ASP A 655 2.31 -10.53 -6.22
N ARG A 656 2.96 -11.03 -5.17
CA ARG A 656 3.18 -10.31 -3.90
C ARG A 656 4.02 -9.04 -4.06
N LEU A 657 4.88 -8.95 -5.07
CA LEU A 657 5.65 -7.73 -5.35
C LEU A 657 4.75 -6.52 -5.65
N TYR A 658 3.48 -6.77 -5.99
CA TYR A 658 2.49 -5.74 -6.34
C TYR A 658 1.37 -5.62 -5.31
N GLU A 659 1.55 -6.17 -4.10
CA GLU A 659 0.52 -6.15 -3.04
C GLU A 659 0.15 -4.72 -2.64
N ASN A 660 1.12 -3.82 -2.52
CA ASN A 660 0.90 -2.43 -2.15
C ASN A 660 0.09 -1.67 -3.21
N GLU A 661 0.47 -1.79 -4.48
CA GLU A 661 -0.25 -1.17 -5.60
C GLU A 661 -1.65 -1.76 -5.77
N ASN A 662 -1.77 -3.07 -5.60
CA ASN A 662 -3.07 -3.76 -5.65
C ASN A 662 -3.98 -3.33 -4.50
N ARG A 663 -3.44 -3.20 -3.29
CA ARG A 663 -4.12 -2.70 -2.10
C ARG A 663 -4.62 -1.28 -2.33
N LEU A 664 -3.75 -0.37 -2.80
CA LEU A 664 -4.14 1.00 -3.14
C LEU A 664 -5.24 1.04 -4.20
N SER A 665 -5.10 0.26 -5.28
CA SER A 665 -6.10 0.18 -6.36
C SER A 665 -7.45 -0.30 -5.83
N THR A 666 -7.48 -1.30 -4.95
CA THR A 666 -8.70 -1.86 -4.37
C THR A 666 -9.37 -0.88 -3.39
N VAL A 667 -8.59 -0.22 -2.53
CA VAL A 667 -9.08 0.82 -1.63
C VAL A 667 -9.69 1.98 -2.43
N THR A 668 -8.95 2.50 -3.42
CA THR A 668 -9.41 3.59 -4.29
C THR A 668 -10.68 3.22 -5.05
N SER A 669 -10.77 1.97 -5.57
CA SER A 669 -11.96 1.46 -6.26
C SER A 669 -13.19 1.42 -5.35
N SER A 670 -13.03 0.95 -4.13
CA SER A 670 -14.12 0.85 -3.14
C SER A 670 -14.68 2.23 -2.82
N PHE A 671 -13.82 3.22 -2.61
CA PHE A 671 -14.24 4.59 -2.32
C PHE A 671 -14.77 5.33 -3.56
N ALA A 672 -14.27 5.01 -4.77
CA ALA A 672 -14.86 5.53 -6.01
C ALA A 672 -16.29 5.03 -6.21
N ILE A 673 -16.57 3.75 -5.94
CA ILE A 673 -17.92 3.18 -5.97
C ILE A 673 -18.82 3.89 -4.97
N LEU A 674 -18.35 4.14 -3.74
CA LEU A 674 -19.11 4.89 -2.74
C LEU A 674 -19.41 6.33 -3.21
N ALA A 675 -18.44 7.03 -3.78
CA ALA A 675 -18.61 8.37 -4.33
C ALA A 675 -19.66 8.40 -5.44
N ILE A 676 -19.65 7.41 -6.34
CA ILE A 676 -20.64 7.25 -7.41
C ILE A 676 -22.03 6.99 -6.81
N MET A 677 -22.15 6.10 -5.82
CA MET A 677 -23.44 5.84 -5.15
C MET A 677 -24.00 7.11 -4.49
N ILE A 678 -23.16 7.89 -3.80
CA ILE A 678 -23.58 9.17 -3.20
C ILE A 678 -24.02 10.15 -4.31
N ALA A 679 -23.28 10.22 -5.43
CA ALA A 679 -23.64 11.05 -6.58
C ALA A 679 -25.00 10.64 -7.18
N CYS A 680 -25.25 9.33 -7.33
CA CYS A 680 -26.52 8.80 -7.80
C CYS A 680 -27.71 9.13 -6.88
N LEU A 681 -27.54 9.03 -5.56
CA LEU A 681 -28.56 9.39 -4.58
C LEU A 681 -28.99 10.86 -4.74
N GLY A 682 -28.03 11.77 -4.98
CA GLY A 682 -28.32 13.17 -5.23
C GLY A 682 -29.06 13.42 -6.53
N LEU A 683 -28.61 12.79 -7.58
CA LEU A 683 -29.27 12.89 -8.88
C LEU A 683 -30.69 12.32 -8.84
N PHE A 684 -30.87 11.17 -8.16
CA PHE A 684 -32.17 10.54 -7.97
C PHE A 684 -33.16 11.47 -7.28
N ALA A 685 -32.75 12.07 -6.18
CA ALA A 685 -33.60 12.98 -5.45
C ALA A 685 -33.88 14.31 -6.19
N LEU A 686 -32.87 14.84 -6.92
CA LEU A 686 -33.03 16.01 -7.76
C LEU A 686 -33.96 15.74 -8.95
N ALA A 687 -33.84 14.59 -9.60
CA ALA A 687 -34.72 14.16 -10.67
C ALA A 687 -36.18 14.06 -10.21
N SER A 688 -36.42 13.48 -9.01
CA SER A 688 -37.74 13.41 -8.39
C SER A 688 -38.39 14.78 -8.26
N LEU A 689 -37.64 15.79 -7.77
CA LEU A 689 -38.13 17.15 -7.58
C LEU A 689 -38.38 17.88 -8.91
N ILE A 690 -37.52 17.74 -9.93
CA ILE A 690 -37.71 18.33 -11.24
C ILE A 690 -38.95 17.75 -11.93
N VAL A 691 -39.15 16.44 -11.80
CA VAL A 691 -40.32 15.74 -12.32
C VAL A 691 -41.59 16.30 -11.66
N THR A 692 -41.61 16.45 -10.33
CA THR A 692 -42.73 17.00 -9.58
C THR A 692 -43.08 18.43 -10.01
N GLN A 693 -42.05 19.28 -10.23
CA GLN A 693 -42.24 20.65 -10.70
C GLN A 693 -42.77 20.74 -12.13
N ARG A 694 -42.49 19.75 -12.99
CA ARG A 694 -42.95 19.71 -14.38
C ARG A 694 -44.18 18.83 -14.61
N THR A 695 -44.86 18.37 -13.53
CA THR A 695 -45.98 17.44 -13.63
C THR A 695 -47.10 17.99 -14.51
N LYS A 696 -47.44 19.30 -14.45
CA LYS A 696 -48.46 19.94 -15.33
C LYS A 696 -47.99 19.94 -16.79
N GLU A 697 -46.74 20.30 -17.07
CA GLU A 697 -46.16 20.29 -18.42
C GLU A 697 -46.19 18.87 -19.04
N ILE A 698 -45.82 17.86 -18.24
CA ILE A 698 -45.86 16.44 -18.62
C ILE A 698 -47.32 16.02 -18.92
N GLY A 699 -48.28 16.41 -18.06
CA GLY A 699 -49.71 16.10 -18.24
C GLY A 699 -50.27 16.71 -19.54
N VAL A 700 -49.96 17.97 -19.82
CA VAL A 700 -50.39 18.62 -21.08
C VAL A 700 -49.78 17.92 -22.31
N ARG A 701 -48.48 17.60 -22.30
CA ARG A 701 -47.83 16.90 -23.41
C ARG A 701 -48.41 15.51 -23.64
N LYS A 702 -48.77 14.80 -22.55
CA LYS A 702 -49.38 13.48 -22.64
C LYS A 702 -50.76 13.53 -23.25
N ILE A 703 -51.57 14.55 -22.92
CA ILE A 703 -52.87 14.79 -23.56
C ILE A 703 -52.70 15.12 -25.06
N LEU A 704 -51.62 15.82 -25.41
CA LEU A 704 -51.25 16.12 -26.81
C LEU A 704 -50.63 14.96 -27.55
N GLY A 705 -50.61 13.75 -26.98
CA GLY A 705 -50.14 12.54 -27.62
C GLY A 705 -48.64 12.23 -27.52
N ALA A 706 -47.89 12.87 -26.61
CA ALA A 706 -46.49 12.55 -26.42
C ALA A 706 -46.32 11.11 -25.87
N SER A 707 -45.43 10.34 -26.48
CA SER A 707 -45.06 8.98 -26.04
C SER A 707 -44.28 8.99 -24.70
N VAL A 708 -44.39 7.92 -23.91
CA VAL A 708 -43.66 7.74 -22.66
C VAL A 708 -42.15 7.89 -22.91
N LEU A 709 -41.61 7.29 -23.96
CA LEU A 709 -40.21 7.37 -24.33
C LEU A 709 -39.78 8.82 -24.66
N GLY A 710 -40.63 9.58 -25.38
CA GLY A 710 -40.36 10.99 -25.67
C GLY A 710 -40.28 11.86 -24.42
N ILE A 711 -41.14 11.60 -23.41
CA ILE A 711 -41.08 12.29 -22.12
C ILE A 711 -39.82 11.92 -21.33
N VAL A 712 -39.47 10.63 -21.29
CA VAL A 712 -38.26 10.14 -20.64
C VAL A 712 -37.03 10.77 -21.27
N LEU A 713 -36.87 10.73 -22.59
CA LEU A 713 -35.75 11.34 -23.30
C LEU A 713 -35.64 12.83 -23.09
N LEU A 714 -36.74 13.54 -22.98
CA LEU A 714 -36.72 14.98 -22.71
C LEU A 714 -36.24 15.31 -21.30
N LEU A 715 -36.64 14.53 -20.29
CA LEU A 715 -36.25 14.74 -18.93
C LEU A 715 -34.79 14.29 -18.66
N THR A 716 -34.39 13.14 -19.22
CA THR A 716 -33.00 12.64 -19.08
C THR A 716 -32.02 13.48 -19.88
N GLY A 717 -32.41 14.06 -21.01
CA GLY A 717 -31.52 14.82 -21.91
C GLY A 717 -30.84 16.03 -21.26
N VAL A 718 -31.48 16.67 -20.28
CA VAL A 718 -30.85 17.77 -19.53
C VAL A 718 -29.67 17.25 -18.70
N PHE A 719 -29.85 16.12 -18.02
CA PHE A 719 -28.77 15.55 -17.17
C PHE A 719 -27.67 14.93 -18.02
N THR A 720 -28.04 14.24 -19.11
CA THR A 720 -27.06 13.66 -20.05
C THR A 720 -26.10 14.74 -20.62
N ARG A 721 -26.63 15.92 -20.96
CA ARG A 721 -25.79 17.06 -21.41
C ARG A 721 -24.85 17.55 -20.33
N LEU A 722 -25.31 17.60 -19.06
CA LEU A 722 -24.46 17.99 -17.92
C LEU A 722 -23.35 16.97 -17.66
N VAL A 723 -23.67 15.68 -17.75
CA VAL A 723 -22.69 14.61 -17.62
C VAL A 723 -21.68 14.64 -18.77
N GLY A 724 -22.15 14.88 -20.02
CA GLY A 724 -21.25 15.05 -21.17
C GLY A 724 -20.29 16.23 -21.01
N LEU A 725 -20.79 17.38 -20.49
CA LEU A 725 -19.94 18.53 -20.20
C LEU A 725 -18.96 18.23 -19.05
N ALA A 726 -19.41 17.53 -17.99
CA ALA A 726 -18.57 17.08 -16.89
C ALA A 726 -17.44 16.18 -17.38
N PHE A 727 -17.75 15.27 -18.30
CA PHE A 727 -16.77 14.39 -18.93
C PHE A 727 -15.69 15.17 -19.69
N ILE A 728 -16.10 16.14 -20.51
CA ILE A 728 -15.13 16.99 -21.26
C ILE A 728 -14.19 17.75 -20.30
N LEU A 729 -14.68 18.20 -19.15
CA LEU A 729 -13.86 18.88 -18.14
C LEU A 729 -13.00 17.93 -17.32
N ALA A 730 -13.50 16.74 -17.02
CA ALA A 730 -12.80 15.74 -16.22
C ALA A 730 -11.62 15.10 -16.98
N CYS A 731 -11.76 14.87 -18.31
CA CYS A 731 -10.73 14.19 -19.11
C CYS A 731 -9.35 14.85 -19.04
N PRO A 732 -9.16 16.15 -19.28
CA PRO A 732 -7.83 16.76 -19.19
C PRO A 732 -7.24 16.69 -17.78
N ILE A 733 -8.05 16.92 -16.75
CA ILE A 733 -7.61 16.86 -15.35
C ILE A 733 -7.11 15.46 -15.02
N SER A 734 -7.91 14.44 -15.36
CA SER A 734 -7.56 13.04 -15.14
C SER A 734 -6.34 12.61 -15.94
N TYR A 735 -6.19 13.08 -17.18
CA TYR A 735 -5.03 12.79 -18.03
C TYR A 735 -3.71 13.29 -17.39
N PHE A 736 -3.68 14.54 -16.94
CA PHE A 736 -2.48 15.12 -16.32
C PHE A 736 -2.16 14.43 -14.98
N ALA A 737 -3.17 14.16 -14.14
CA ALA A 737 -2.98 13.48 -12.87
C ALA A 737 -2.47 12.03 -13.07
N ALA A 738 -3.09 11.29 -13.98
CA ALA A 738 -2.72 9.91 -14.31
C ALA A 738 -1.31 9.83 -14.92
N ASN A 739 -0.97 10.73 -15.84
CA ASN A 739 0.35 10.73 -16.47
C ASN A 739 1.46 11.06 -15.45
N LYS A 740 1.19 11.95 -14.49
CA LYS A 740 2.13 12.24 -13.41
C LYS A 740 2.35 11.03 -12.52
N TRP A 741 1.29 10.34 -12.11
CA TRP A 741 1.39 9.14 -11.28
C TRP A 741 2.09 7.98 -12.02
N LEU A 742 1.78 7.77 -13.31
CA LEU A 742 2.44 6.74 -14.11
C LEU A 742 3.94 7.02 -14.36
N ALA A 743 4.39 8.26 -14.21
CA ALA A 743 5.81 8.61 -14.40
C ALA A 743 6.72 7.99 -13.33
N ASP A 744 6.17 7.59 -12.17
CA ASP A 744 6.91 6.95 -11.09
C ASP A 744 7.22 5.46 -11.39
N PHE A 745 6.63 4.88 -12.45
CA PHE A 745 6.87 3.50 -12.86
C PHE A 745 7.85 3.43 -14.03
N ALA A 746 8.88 2.58 -13.92
CA ALA A 746 9.83 2.33 -15.00
C ALA A 746 9.15 1.68 -16.22
N TYR A 747 8.26 0.71 -15.95
CA TYR A 747 7.43 0.05 -16.96
C TYR A 747 5.97 0.40 -16.73
N ARG A 748 5.38 1.15 -17.65
CA ARG A 748 4.04 1.72 -17.51
C ARG A 748 3.14 1.40 -18.71
N THR A 749 1.84 1.31 -18.43
CA THR A 749 0.83 1.20 -19.47
C THR A 749 0.62 2.53 -20.20
N ASP A 750 0.27 2.47 -21.46
CA ASP A 750 -0.16 3.65 -22.20
C ASP A 750 -1.54 4.12 -21.73
N LEU A 751 -1.73 5.43 -21.62
CA LEU A 751 -3.03 6.02 -21.36
C LEU A 751 -3.93 5.93 -22.61
N GLY A 752 -4.50 4.75 -22.83
CA GLY A 752 -5.44 4.52 -23.93
C GLY A 752 -6.72 5.33 -23.78
N ILE A 753 -7.27 5.79 -24.93
CA ILE A 753 -8.56 6.50 -24.97
C ILE A 753 -9.72 5.65 -24.44
N GLU A 754 -9.55 4.34 -24.39
CA GLU A 754 -10.53 3.34 -24.01
C GLU A 754 -11.02 3.54 -22.54
N ILE A 755 -10.10 3.83 -21.61
CA ILE A 755 -10.43 4.09 -20.20
C ILE A 755 -11.34 5.31 -20.09
N PHE A 756 -11.02 6.38 -20.83
CA PHE A 756 -11.81 7.60 -20.84
C PHE A 756 -13.20 7.35 -21.46
N MET A 757 -13.27 6.67 -22.59
CA MET A 757 -14.55 6.33 -23.23
C MET A 757 -15.43 5.47 -22.33
N LEU A 758 -14.84 4.48 -21.67
CA LEU A 758 -15.57 3.59 -20.75
C LEU A 758 -16.09 4.34 -19.53
N ALA A 759 -15.30 5.25 -18.95
CA ALA A 759 -15.71 6.11 -17.85
C ALA A 759 -16.85 7.05 -18.26
N GLY A 760 -16.77 7.64 -19.44
CA GLY A 760 -17.81 8.50 -19.99
C GLY A 760 -19.13 7.71 -20.24
N LEU A 761 -19.04 6.57 -20.88
CA LEU A 761 -20.17 5.70 -21.15
C LEU A 761 -20.84 5.24 -19.84
N LEU A 762 -20.03 4.75 -18.87
CA LEU A 762 -20.53 4.31 -17.56
C LEU A 762 -21.27 5.45 -16.85
N SER A 763 -20.72 6.65 -16.84
CA SER A 763 -21.32 7.82 -16.19
C SER A 763 -22.66 8.21 -16.85
N ILE A 764 -22.74 8.16 -18.18
CA ILE A 764 -23.99 8.41 -18.93
C ILE A 764 -25.03 7.33 -18.62
N VAL A 765 -24.64 6.07 -18.64
CA VAL A 765 -25.52 4.92 -18.35
C VAL A 765 -26.08 5.03 -16.92
N ILE A 766 -25.24 5.25 -15.94
CA ILE A 766 -25.64 5.42 -14.54
C ILE A 766 -26.62 6.60 -14.40
N SER A 767 -26.28 7.76 -14.96
CA SER A 767 -27.17 8.95 -14.94
C SER A 767 -28.52 8.66 -15.61
N PHE A 768 -28.51 8.00 -16.76
CA PHE A 768 -29.73 7.64 -17.48
C PHE A 768 -30.63 6.73 -16.64
N PHE A 769 -30.13 5.65 -16.08
CA PHE A 769 -30.93 4.76 -15.24
C PHE A 769 -31.47 5.45 -13.99
N THR A 770 -30.62 6.26 -13.32
CA THR A 770 -31.01 6.99 -12.11
C THR A 770 -32.15 7.95 -12.35
N VAL A 771 -32.17 8.67 -13.48
CA VAL A 771 -33.21 9.65 -13.82
C VAL A 771 -34.45 8.97 -14.45
N SER A 772 -34.25 7.89 -15.18
CA SER A 772 -35.31 7.18 -15.91
C SER A 772 -36.42 6.67 -14.98
N TYR A 773 -36.06 6.19 -13.78
CA TYR A 773 -37.05 5.70 -12.80
C TYR A 773 -38.14 6.75 -12.51
N HIS A 774 -37.77 7.96 -12.16
CA HIS A 774 -38.71 9.06 -11.89
C HIS A 774 -39.43 9.55 -13.15
N SER A 775 -38.72 9.58 -14.27
CA SER A 775 -39.28 10.02 -15.56
C SER A 775 -40.35 9.05 -16.07
N VAL A 776 -40.14 7.75 -15.97
CA VAL A 776 -41.13 6.71 -16.32
C VAL A 776 -42.36 6.79 -15.39
N LYS A 777 -42.12 6.89 -14.06
CA LYS A 777 -43.18 7.04 -13.08
C LYS A 777 -44.06 8.24 -13.38
N ALA A 778 -43.51 9.37 -13.74
CA ALA A 778 -44.24 10.58 -14.11
C ALA A 778 -44.98 10.44 -15.46
N ALA A 779 -44.34 9.82 -16.45
CA ALA A 779 -44.95 9.59 -17.77
C ALA A 779 -46.10 8.59 -17.70
N LEU A 780 -46.11 7.67 -16.75
CA LEU A 780 -47.21 6.71 -16.51
C LEU A 780 -48.33 7.29 -15.65
N ALA A 781 -48.13 8.38 -14.91
CA ALA A 781 -49.16 9.00 -14.05
C ALA A 781 -50.39 9.44 -14.84
N ASN A 782 -51.54 9.45 -14.19
CA ASN A 782 -52.81 9.85 -14.81
C ASN A 782 -52.83 11.35 -15.12
N PRO A 783 -52.97 11.77 -16.41
CA PRO A 783 -52.95 13.18 -16.79
C PRO A 783 -54.07 14.02 -16.10
N VAL A 784 -55.22 13.42 -15.77
CA VAL A 784 -56.32 14.10 -15.10
C VAL A 784 -55.97 14.51 -13.67
N GLU A 785 -55.23 13.63 -12.94
CA GLU A 785 -54.73 13.93 -11.61
C GLU A 785 -53.65 14.99 -11.66
N ALA A 786 -52.76 14.96 -12.69
CA ALA A 786 -51.71 15.93 -12.90
C ALA A 786 -52.22 17.37 -13.12
N LEU A 787 -53.41 17.54 -13.70
CA LEU A 787 -54.04 18.84 -13.95
C LEU A 787 -54.93 19.30 -12.79
N ARG A 788 -55.42 18.39 -11.92
CA ARG A 788 -56.31 18.67 -10.77
C ARG A 788 -55.55 19.14 -9.51
N TYR A 789 -54.23 19.09 -9.52
CA TYR A 789 -53.37 19.57 -8.39
C TYR A 789 -53.35 21.11 -8.39
N GLU A 790 -54.22 21.74 -7.61
CA GLU A 790 -54.16 23.15 -7.17
C GLU A 790 -53.40 23.29 -5.86
#